data_abd5a6d3f77e0d878400424562f0dbc7
#
_entry.id   abd5a6d3f77e0d878400424562f0dbc7
#
_cell.length_a   1.000
_cell.length_b   1.000
_cell.length_c   1.000
_cell.angle_alpha   90.00
_cell.angle_beta   90.00
_cell.angle_gamma   90.00
#
_symmetry.space_group_name_H-M   'P 1'
#
loop_
_entity.id
_entity.type
_entity.pdbx_description
1 polymer ?
#
loop_
_entity_poly.entity_id
_entity_poly.type
_entity_poly.pdbx_seq_one_letter_code
_entity_poly.pdbx_strand_id
1 'polypeptide(L)'
;MQYWARRLEQEIDGVMRIFGGVQQLRKIYDDNKSLFEVKENVPRKLVEKVAGDIESLLAKKVRALKRLANAAEKFQKAHHWQDNIREEDIEYYDSKADTEYDDPDGEEIEREKSNSLKLEFTDDDNFKTKVNYSYAAVQIPTDIYKGSTVILNELNWTQALEDVFIENRKEDPSLLWQVFGSATGVTRYYPATPWRAPNKIDLYDVRRRPWYIQGASSPKDMVIIVDVSGSVSGLTLKLMKTSVYEMLDTLSDDDYVNVASFNEKAKPVSCFKHLVQANIRNKKVFKEDVQGMVAKGTTDYKAGFEYAFDQLQNSNITRANCNKMIMMFTDGGEDRVQDVFEKYNWPNKTVRVFTFSVGQHNYDVTPLQWMACANKGYYFEIPSIGAIRINTQEYLDVLGRPMVLAGNRAKQVQWTNVYQDALGLGLVVTGTLPVFNLTEDSSDRKNQLILGVMGIDVALNDIKRLTPRYNLGANGYVFAIDLNGYVLLHPNLQPQIINFREPVTLDFLDAELEDENKEEIRRSMIDGNDGQRFIKTLIKSLDEQYIDEVFRTYTWAPIKSTNYSLGLVLPPYSTYYIQANLSDQILQVKLPNIKMKDFEYLLPNSFESEGHVFIAPREYCKDLDLSDNNTEFLENFIALMEKVTPDSKQCDNFLLHNLILDTGITQQLVDQVWKDQDLNTYSLLAVFAATDGGITRVFPNKAADDWEEEPEPFNASFYRRSLDNKGYIFKPPYRDAGYRGLDLENNTIGILVSTAVELSIGDKTLKPAVVGVKLDLEAWAEKFKVLASNRTDRDQLGTRRCDPSSSCEMDCEANNKDLICVLIDDGGFLVLSNQEDHWYQVGKFFSEVDANLMSALYNNSFYARKESYDFQSVCAPEAPSNTGAAPRGVFVPTVADLLSLAWWTSAAAWSLFQQFLYSLTYSSWFQTEEVVGDGMEARETSCIMKQTQYYFSTVNATYNAIIDCGNCSRLFHAQRLANTNLLFVVADKPLCSQCESVKLLQAEVRGIL
;
A
#
# COMPACT_ATOMS: atom_id res chain seq x y z
N MET A 1 -39.79 24.43 -5.84
CA MET A 1 -38.56 23.65 -5.90
C MET A 1 -38.47 22.74 -7.12
N GLN A 2 -39.48 21.92 -7.44
CA GLN A 2 -39.44 21.08 -8.65
C GLN A 2 -39.22 21.89 -9.96
N TYR A 3 -39.78 23.07 -10.02
CA TYR A 3 -39.62 24.00 -11.12
C TYR A 3 -38.14 24.49 -11.21
N TRP A 4 -37.56 24.87 -10.08
CA TRP A 4 -36.14 25.31 -10.03
C TRP A 4 -35.20 24.18 -10.40
N ALA A 5 -35.44 22.97 -9.88
CA ALA A 5 -34.65 21.77 -10.22
C ALA A 5 -34.68 21.50 -11.74
N ARG A 6 -35.85 21.59 -12.40
CA ARG A 6 -35.97 21.44 -13.85
C ARG A 6 -35.22 22.51 -14.62
N ARG A 7 -35.24 23.77 -14.15
CA ARG A 7 -34.47 24.85 -14.77
C ARG A 7 -32.96 24.59 -14.69
N LEU A 8 -32.47 24.15 -13.52
CA LEU A 8 -31.08 23.75 -13.34
C LEU A 8 -30.69 22.59 -14.28
N GLU A 9 -31.50 21.56 -14.34
CA GLU A 9 -31.29 20.41 -15.23
C GLU A 9 -31.23 20.83 -16.71
N GLN A 10 -32.13 21.70 -17.13
CA GLN A 10 -32.20 22.20 -18.52
C GLN A 10 -30.98 23.07 -18.87
N GLU A 11 -30.52 23.89 -17.92
CA GLU A 11 -29.35 24.74 -18.16
C GLU A 11 -28.07 23.93 -18.24
N ILE A 12 -27.89 22.94 -17.34
CA ILE A 12 -26.76 22.01 -17.35
C ILE A 12 -26.76 21.21 -18.67
N ASP A 13 -27.89 20.64 -19.07
CA ASP A 13 -28.00 19.87 -20.29
C ASP A 13 -27.76 20.76 -21.53
N GLY A 14 -28.21 22.01 -21.51
CA GLY A 14 -27.97 22.96 -22.56
C GLY A 14 -26.49 23.26 -22.75
N VAL A 15 -25.76 23.55 -21.70
CA VAL A 15 -24.31 23.79 -21.72
C VAL A 15 -23.54 22.56 -22.21
N MET A 16 -23.85 21.41 -21.69
CA MET A 16 -23.17 20.17 -22.07
C MET A 16 -23.49 19.73 -23.50
N ARG A 17 -24.68 20.04 -24.00
CA ARG A 17 -25.07 19.72 -25.36
C ARG A 17 -24.35 20.61 -26.39
N ILE A 18 -24.10 21.87 -26.05
CA ILE A 18 -23.41 22.85 -26.92
C ILE A 18 -21.91 22.63 -26.91
N PHE A 19 -21.29 22.54 -25.70
CA PHE A 19 -19.84 22.54 -25.54
C PHE A 19 -19.23 21.14 -25.31
N GLY A 20 -19.95 20.23 -24.68
CA GLY A 20 -19.46 18.88 -24.42
C GLY A 20 -19.19 18.11 -25.70
N GLY A 21 -20.01 18.32 -26.74
CA GLY A 21 -19.75 17.75 -28.06
C GLY A 21 -19.87 16.24 -28.13
N VAL A 22 -20.65 15.60 -27.26
CA VAL A 22 -20.80 14.13 -27.21
C VAL A 22 -21.29 13.57 -28.56
N GLN A 23 -22.34 14.18 -29.16
CA GLN A 23 -22.87 13.70 -30.42
C GLN A 23 -21.90 13.95 -31.59
N GLN A 24 -21.21 15.07 -31.56
CA GLN A 24 -20.24 15.46 -32.57
C GLN A 24 -19.01 14.52 -32.49
N LEU A 25 -18.52 14.24 -31.31
CA LEU A 25 -17.39 13.33 -31.14
C LEU A 25 -17.76 11.89 -31.57
N ARG A 26 -18.96 11.45 -31.26
CA ARG A 26 -19.48 10.16 -31.73
C ARG A 26 -19.48 10.10 -33.25
N LYS A 27 -19.95 11.16 -33.90
CA LYS A 27 -19.92 11.26 -35.36
C LYS A 27 -18.51 11.25 -35.93
N ILE A 28 -17.59 11.97 -35.31
CA ILE A 28 -16.17 11.98 -35.70
C ILE A 28 -15.55 10.57 -35.63
N TYR A 29 -15.84 9.80 -34.57
CA TYR A 29 -15.42 8.40 -34.49
C TYR A 29 -16.04 7.55 -35.61
N ASP A 30 -17.31 7.72 -35.89
CA ASP A 30 -17.98 6.98 -36.96
C ASP A 30 -17.40 7.33 -38.36
N ASP A 31 -17.10 8.58 -38.63
CA ASP A 31 -16.49 9.04 -39.88
C ASP A 31 -15.07 8.47 -40.07
N ASN A 32 -14.33 8.27 -38.99
CA ASN A 32 -12.97 7.70 -38.99
C ASN A 32 -12.91 6.19 -38.81
N LYS A 33 -14.00 5.47 -38.96
CA LYS A 33 -14.13 4.04 -38.68
C LYS A 33 -13.19 3.14 -39.50
N SER A 34 -12.74 3.63 -40.66
CA SER A 34 -11.77 2.92 -41.51
C SER A 34 -10.35 2.89 -40.95
N LEU A 35 -10.03 3.72 -39.96
CA LEU A 35 -8.68 3.86 -39.36
C LEU A 35 -8.45 2.94 -38.19
N PHE A 36 -9.47 2.28 -37.67
CA PHE A 36 -9.37 1.42 -36.52
C PHE A 36 -10.27 0.18 -36.60
N GLU A 37 -9.92 -0.82 -35.81
CA GLU A 37 -10.71 -2.03 -35.62
C GLU A 37 -11.21 -2.08 -34.17
N VAL A 38 -12.41 -2.61 -33.96
CA VAL A 38 -12.91 -2.92 -32.61
C VAL A 38 -12.63 -4.38 -32.31
N LYS A 39 -11.74 -4.63 -31.35
CA LYS A 39 -11.36 -5.96 -30.88
C LYS A 39 -12.06 -6.30 -29.57
N GLU A 40 -12.17 -7.58 -29.31
CA GLU A 40 -12.80 -8.13 -28.12
C GLU A 40 -11.77 -8.59 -27.11
N ASN A 41 -11.96 -8.21 -25.84
CA ASN A 41 -11.29 -8.80 -24.70
C ASN A 41 -12.08 -10.04 -24.26
N VAL A 42 -11.56 -11.23 -24.49
CA VAL A 42 -12.12 -12.46 -23.94
C VAL A 42 -11.47 -12.70 -22.57
N PRO A 43 -12.19 -12.47 -21.45
CA PRO A 43 -11.57 -12.45 -20.12
C PRO A 43 -10.83 -13.75 -19.79
N ARG A 44 -11.45 -14.90 -20.12
CA ARG A 44 -10.87 -16.19 -19.80
C ARG A 44 -9.56 -16.46 -20.54
N LYS A 45 -9.51 -16.17 -21.83
CA LYS A 45 -8.28 -16.31 -22.64
C LYS A 45 -7.19 -15.37 -22.16
N LEU A 46 -7.58 -14.16 -21.78
CA LEU A 46 -6.65 -13.14 -21.31
C LEU A 46 -6.01 -13.53 -19.97
N VAL A 47 -6.81 -14.02 -19.02
CA VAL A 47 -6.33 -14.54 -17.74
C VAL A 47 -5.39 -15.74 -17.94
N GLU A 48 -5.77 -16.69 -18.77
CA GLU A 48 -4.95 -17.86 -19.07
C GLU A 48 -3.62 -17.47 -19.72
N LYS A 49 -3.64 -16.51 -20.65
CA LYS A 49 -2.43 -15.99 -21.28
C LYS A 49 -1.51 -15.31 -20.25
N VAL A 50 -2.02 -14.40 -19.45
CA VAL A 50 -1.22 -13.69 -18.44
C VAL A 50 -0.69 -14.66 -17.40
N ALA A 51 -1.48 -15.60 -16.94
CA ALA A 51 -1.03 -16.64 -16.02
C ALA A 51 0.09 -17.49 -16.62
N GLY A 52 -0.02 -17.86 -17.91
CA GLY A 52 1.02 -18.59 -18.63
C GLY A 52 2.32 -17.77 -18.81
N ASP A 53 2.21 -16.48 -19.06
CA ASP A 53 3.37 -15.57 -19.18
C ASP A 53 4.09 -15.43 -17.84
N ILE A 54 3.36 -15.27 -16.75
CA ILE A 54 3.91 -15.22 -15.39
C ILE A 54 4.56 -16.56 -15.03
N GLU A 55 3.90 -17.68 -15.33
CA GLU A 55 4.47 -19.01 -15.11
C GLU A 55 5.78 -19.20 -15.86
N SER A 56 5.86 -18.77 -17.11
CA SER A 56 7.09 -18.81 -17.90
C SER A 56 8.22 -17.97 -17.33
N LEU A 57 7.91 -16.77 -16.83
CA LEU A 57 8.86 -15.91 -16.14
C LEU A 57 9.41 -16.61 -14.90
N LEU A 58 8.53 -17.09 -14.04
CA LEU A 58 8.91 -17.75 -12.79
C LEU A 58 9.63 -19.08 -13.02
N ALA A 59 9.28 -19.82 -14.06
CA ALA A 59 9.96 -21.08 -14.41
C ALA A 59 11.44 -20.88 -14.78
N LYS A 60 11.78 -19.76 -15.41
CA LYS A 60 13.19 -19.42 -15.68
C LYS A 60 13.96 -19.20 -14.37
N LYS A 61 13.35 -18.49 -13.43
CA LYS A 61 13.93 -18.24 -12.11
C LYS A 61 14.07 -19.53 -11.30
N VAL A 62 13.08 -20.41 -11.35
CA VAL A 62 13.13 -21.73 -10.71
C VAL A 62 14.28 -22.60 -11.22
N ARG A 63 14.57 -22.58 -12.52
CA ARG A 63 15.71 -23.33 -13.08
C ARG A 63 17.04 -22.86 -12.51
N ALA A 64 17.24 -21.55 -12.43
CA ALA A 64 18.42 -20.96 -11.82
C ALA A 64 18.53 -21.32 -10.33
N LEU A 65 17.42 -21.26 -9.61
CA LEU A 65 17.36 -21.61 -8.19
C LEU A 65 17.71 -23.09 -7.93
N LYS A 66 17.17 -24.00 -8.72
CA LYS A 66 17.48 -25.44 -8.60
C LYS A 66 18.95 -25.72 -8.90
N ARG A 67 19.53 -25.04 -9.90
CA ARG A 67 20.96 -25.15 -10.19
C ARG A 67 21.81 -24.73 -9.02
N LEU A 68 21.50 -23.57 -8.41
CA LEU A 68 22.19 -23.07 -7.22
C LEU A 68 22.08 -24.03 -6.05
N ALA A 69 20.91 -24.53 -5.73
CA ALA A 69 20.72 -25.44 -4.61
C ALA A 69 21.50 -26.75 -4.80
N ASN A 70 21.45 -27.34 -5.99
CA ASN A 70 22.18 -28.56 -6.29
C ASN A 70 23.70 -28.34 -6.26
N ALA A 71 24.18 -27.21 -6.77
CA ALA A 71 25.58 -26.83 -6.70
C ALA A 71 26.06 -26.65 -5.26
N ALA A 72 25.28 -25.99 -4.41
CA ALA A 72 25.59 -25.80 -3.00
C ALA A 72 25.72 -27.13 -2.26
N GLU A 73 24.79 -28.06 -2.46
CA GLU A 73 24.85 -29.39 -1.86
C GLU A 73 26.08 -30.19 -2.31
N LYS A 74 26.40 -30.12 -3.60
CA LYS A 74 27.58 -30.76 -4.17
C LYS A 74 28.88 -30.17 -3.60
N PHE A 75 29.00 -28.88 -3.52
CA PHE A 75 30.20 -28.22 -3.01
C PHE A 75 30.39 -28.49 -1.53
N GLN A 76 29.33 -28.49 -0.75
CA GLN A 76 29.42 -28.82 0.66
C GLN A 76 29.82 -30.28 0.89
N LYS A 77 29.30 -31.23 0.10
CA LYS A 77 29.67 -32.65 0.17
C LYS A 77 31.15 -32.86 -0.19
N ALA A 78 31.70 -32.08 -1.10
CA ALA A 78 33.12 -32.15 -1.51
C ALA A 78 34.05 -31.43 -0.57
N HIS A 79 33.56 -30.60 0.32
CA HIS A 79 34.37 -29.82 1.27
C HIS A 79 34.88 -30.71 2.40
N HIS A 80 36.19 -30.59 2.68
CA HIS A 80 36.82 -31.22 3.84
C HIS A 80 36.95 -30.20 4.97
N TRP A 81 36.42 -30.54 6.16
CA TRP A 81 36.53 -29.71 7.31
C TRP A 81 37.97 -29.43 7.71
N GLN A 82 38.26 -28.15 8.03
CA GLN A 82 39.58 -27.69 8.44
C GLN A 82 39.50 -27.02 9.82
N ASP A 83 40.15 -27.64 10.84
CA ASP A 83 40.14 -27.10 12.21
C ASP A 83 41.03 -25.86 12.39
N ASN A 84 42.07 -25.71 11.58
CA ASN A 84 43.08 -24.67 11.69
C ASN A 84 43.00 -23.61 10.57
N ILE A 85 41.84 -23.45 9.93
CA ILE A 85 41.67 -22.46 8.90
C ILE A 85 41.72 -21.04 9.51
N ARG A 86 42.40 -20.11 8.81
CA ARG A 86 42.51 -18.71 9.19
C ARG A 86 41.74 -17.85 8.25
N GLU A 87 41.27 -16.70 8.73
CA GLU A 87 40.60 -15.69 7.90
C GLU A 87 41.51 -15.20 6.76
N GLU A 88 42.81 -15.16 6.98
CA GLU A 88 43.82 -14.75 5.98
C GLU A 88 43.91 -15.69 4.76
N ASP A 89 43.48 -16.93 4.91
CA ASP A 89 43.49 -17.96 3.86
C ASP A 89 42.29 -17.90 2.91
N ILE A 90 41.29 -17.00 3.19
CA ILE A 90 40.05 -16.90 2.44
C ILE A 90 39.91 -15.52 1.85
N GLU A 91 39.77 -15.45 0.53
CA GLU A 91 39.45 -14.20 -0.16
C GLU A 91 37.94 -14.04 -0.33
N TYR A 92 37.38 -13.00 0.24
CA TYR A 92 35.97 -12.64 0.09
C TYR A 92 35.73 -11.14 0.25
N TYR A 93 34.64 -10.65 -0.32
CA TYR A 93 34.19 -9.27 -0.13
C TYR A 93 33.22 -9.20 1.05
N ASP A 94 33.59 -8.53 2.12
CA ASP A 94 32.71 -8.24 3.25
C ASP A 94 31.95 -6.94 2.96
N SER A 95 30.66 -7.06 2.76
CA SER A 95 29.78 -5.93 2.40
C SER A 95 29.69 -4.82 3.46
N LYS A 96 30.06 -5.14 4.71
CA LYS A 96 30.09 -4.19 5.83
C LYS A 96 31.41 -3.42 5.96
N ALA A 97 32.47 -3.87 5.29
CA ALA A 97 33.81 -3.29 5.44
C ALA A 97 33.92 -1.88 4.83
N ASP A 98 33.12 -1.59 3.79
CA ASP A 98 33.17 -0.33 3.03
C ASP A 98 32.11 0.71 3.49
N THR A 99 31.43 0.48 4.60
CA THR A 99 30.59 1.50 5.22
C THR A 99 31.46 2.60 5.80
N GLU A 100 31.82 3.56 4.96
CA GLU A 100 32.30 4.86 5.46
C GLU A 100 31.16 5.49 6.25
N TYR A 101 31.32 5.49 7.57
CA TYR A 101 30.66 6.51 8.37
C TYR A 101 31.30 7.83 7.97
N ASP A 102 30.56 8.66 7.25
CA ASP A 102 30.80 10.10 7.22
C ASP A 102 30.51 10.61 8.65
N ASP A 103 31.49 10.44 9.52
CA ASP A 103 31.48 11.10 10.82
C ASP A 103 32.10 12.48 10.59
N PRO A 104 31.34 13.56 10.73
CA PRO A 104 31.86 14.92 10.50
C PRO A 104 32.97 15.33 11.48
N ASP A 105 33.28 14.55 12.51
CA ASP A 105 34.23 14.87 13.54
C ASP A 105 35.62 14.21 13.42
N GLY A 106 35.89 13.49 12.34
CA GLY A 106 37.23 13.19 11.84
C GLY A 106 38.24 12.54 12.79
N GLU A 107 37.86 11.72 13.77
CA GLU A 107 38.79 10.87 14.50
C GLU A 107 39.11 9.61 13.70
N GLU A 108 40.32 9.51 13.16
CA GLU A 108 40.90 8.30 12.58
C GLU A 108 40.96 7.22 13.65
N ILE A 109 39.92 6.40 13.77
CA ILE A 109 39.99 5.15 14.54
C ILE A 109 40.82 4.20 13.72
N GLU A 110 41.95 3.73 14.29
CA GLU A 110 42.80 2.66 13.70
C GLU A 110 41.89 1.46 13.39
N ARG A 111 41.56 1.30 12.11
CA ARG A 111 40.74 0.17 11.62
C ARG A 111 41.60 -1.09 11.69
N GLU A 112 41.11 -2.13 12.34
CA GLU A 112 41.63 -3.48 12.16
C GLU A 112 41.69 -3.74 10.66
N LYS A 113 42.85 -4.18 10.15
CA LYS A 113 43.07 -4.56 8.75
C LYS A 113 42.10 -5.70 8.42
N SER A 114 40.91 -5.36 7.91
CA SER A 114 40.03 -6.32 7.32
C SER A 114 40.65 -6.89 6.05
N ASN A 115 40.66 -8.20 5.90
CA ASN A 115 41.14 -8.92 4.73
C ASN A 115 40.15 -8.85 3.55
N SER A 116 39.17 -7.95 3.60
CA SER A 116 38.17 -7.79 2.57
C SER A 116 38.75 -7.25 1.28
N LEU A 117 38.30 -7.79 0.17
CA LEU A 117 38.62 -7.32 -1.18
C LEU A 117 38.10 -5.88 -1.36
N LYS A 118 38.86 -5.01 -1.97
CA LYS A 118 38.42 -3.70 -2.39
C LYS A 118 37.87 -3.78 -3.82
N LEU A 119 36.61 -3.48 -4.00
CA LEU A 119 35.91 -3.56 -5.29
C LEU A 119 35.48 -2.16 -5.76
N GLU A 120 35.44 -1.99 -7.07
CA GLU A 120 34.85 -0.83 -7.72
C GLU A 120 33.40 -1.15 -8.11
N PHE A 121 32.49 -0.23 -7.83
CA PHE A 121 31.07 -0.41 -8.08
C PHE A 121 30.57 0.57 -9.15
N THR A 122 29.67 0.09 -10.01
CA THR A 122 29.00 0.88 -11.04
C THR A 122 27.50 0.98 -10.73
N ASP A 123 26.90 2.13 -10.99
CA ASP A 123 25.44 2.29 -10.86
C ASP A 123 24.72 1.40 -11.87
N ASP A 124 23.69 0.72 -11.42
CA ASP A 124 22.84 -0.14 -12.23
C ASP A 124 21.36 0.18 -12.00
N ASP A 125 20.65 0.48 -13.08
CA ASP A 125 19.26 0.87 -13.03
C ASP A 125 18.31 -0.28 -12.63
N ASN A 126 18.70 -1.52 -12.94
CA ASN A 126 17.90 -2.69 -12.59
C ASN A 126 17.91 -2.96 -11.09
N PHE A 127 19.08 -2.78 -10.45
CA PHE A 127 19.25 -2.97 -9.00
C PHE A 127 19.02 -1.69 -8.20
N LYS A 128 18.91 -0.52 -8.85
CA LYS A 128 18.76 0.79 -8.20
C LYS A 128 19.85 1.12 -7.18
N THR A 129 21.00 0.49 -7.31
CA THR A 129 22.17 0.65 -6.45
C THR A 129 23.44 0.37 -7.21
N LYS A 130 24.58 0.63 -6.56
CA LYS A 130 25.90 0.33 -7.15
C LYS A 130 26.23 -1.14 -6.96
N VAL A 131 26.60 -1.83 -8.03
CA VAL A 131 26.87 -3.26 -8.04
C VAL A 131 28.18 -3.58 -8.77
N ASN A 132 28.76 -4.75 -8.46
CA ASN A 132 29.87 -5.35 -9.19
C ASN A 132 29.48 -6.77 -9.60
N TYR A 133 29.43 -7.03 -10.91
CA TYR A 133 29.02 -8.31 -11.47
C TYR A 133 30.12 -9.39 -11.45
N SER A 134 31.33 -9.06 -11.07
CA SER A 134 32.44 -10.00 -11.05
C SER A 134 32.58 -10.80 -9.76
N TYR A 135 31.92 -10.34 -8.70
CA TYR A 135 32.06 -10.89 -7.35
C TYR A 135 30.71 -11.05 -6.65
N ALA A 136 30.66 -11.95 -5.67
CA ALA A 136 29.57 -12.06 -4.71
C ALA A 136 29.96 -11.38 -3.39
N ALA A 137 28.99 -10.80 -2.71
CA ALA A 137 29.18 -10.19 -1.40
C ALA A 137 28.83 -11.15 -0.28
N VAL A 138 29.48 -10.97 0.85
CA VAL A 138 29.19 -11.69 2.10
C VAL A 138 28.72 -10.70 3.15
N GLN A 139 27.62 -11.03 3.83
CA GLN A 139 27.12 -10.30 4.97
C GLN A 139 27.02 -11.26 6.16
N ILE A 140 27.61 -10.90 7.28
CA ILE A 140 27.57 -11.66 8.53
C ILE A 140 26.87 -10.82 9.58
N PRO A 141 25.87 -11.36 10.28
CA PRO A 141 25.20 -10.64 11.38
C PRO A 141 26.19 -10.18 12.46
N THR A 142 25.89 -9.04 13.07
CA THR A 142 26.76 -8.44 14.11
C THR A 142 26.91 -9.33 15.35
N ASP A 143 25.89 -10.15 15.63
CA ASP A 143 25.88 -11.06 16.79
C ASP A 143 26.76 -12.30 16.62
N ILE A 144 27.32 -12.51 15.42
CA ILE A 144 28.11 -13.71 15.09
C ILE A 144 29.59 -13.37 15.00
N TYR A 145 30.43 -14.18 15.67
CA TYR A 145 31.88 -14.02 15.63
C TYR A 145 32.45 -14.52 14.30
N LYS A 146 32.97 -13.62 13.47
CA LYS A 146 33.51 -13.91 12.14
C LYS A 146 34.66 -14.92 12.13
N GLY A 147 35.51 -14.91 13.15
CA GLY A 147 36.68 -15.79 13.27
C GLY A 147 36.38 -17.19 13.79
N SER A 148 35.11 -17.57 13.92
CA SER A 148 34.79 -18.94 14.36
C SER A 148 35.10 -19.95 13.25
N THR A 149 35.61 -21.14 13.63
CA THR A 149 35.95 -22.21 12.67
C THR A 149 34.79 -22.59 11.77
N VAL A 150 33.57 -22.60 12.31
CA VAL A 150 32.34 -22.92 11.56
C VAL A 150 32.11 -21.90 10.45
N ILE A 151 32.20 -20.63 10.76
CA ILE A 151 32.00 -19.54 9.80
C ILE A 151 33.09 -19.54 8.73
N LEU A 152 34.34 -19.75 9.10
CA LEU A 152 35.45 -19.78 8.16
C LEU A 152 35.35 -20.96 7.17
N ASN A 153 35.01 -22.14 7.65
CA ASN A 153 34.73 -23.29 6.77
C ASN A 153 33.59 -23.02 5.82
N GLU A 154 32.54 -22.35 6.28
CA GLU A 154 31.39 -22.00 5.47
C GLU A 154 31.74 -20.95 4.41
N LEU A 155 32.50 -19.94 4.74
CA LEU A 155 33.02 -18.99 3.77
C LEU A 155 33.87 -19.67 2.67
N ASN A 156 34.66 -20.68 3.06
CA ASN A 156 35.52 -21.41 2.13
C ASN A 156 34.68 -22.20 1.09
N TRP A 157 33.74 -23.05 1.52
CA TRP A 157 33.00 -23.87 0.56
C TRP A 157 31.95 -23.07 -0.23
N THR A 158 31.40 -22.01 0.34
CA THR A 158 30.43 -21.16 -0.34
C THR A 158 31.05 -20.25 -1.41
N GLN A 159 32.35 -20.06 -1.40
CA GLN A 159 33.07 -19.29 -2.43
C GLN A 159 32.84 -19.88 -3.82
N ALA A 160 32.73 -21.19 -3.93
CA ALA A 160 32.48 -21.87 -5.22
C ALA A 160 31.09 -21.54 -5.81
N LEU A 161 30.15 -21.04 -5.04
CA LEU A 161 28.84 -20.58 -5.53
C LEU A 161 28.95 -19.34 -6.43
N GLU A 162 30.00 -18.55 -6.32
CA GLU A 162 30.19 -17.34 -7.12
C GLU A 162 30.17 -17.63 -8.62
N ASP A 163 30.85 -18.69 -9.04
CA ASP A 163 30.86 -19.10 -10.44
C ASP A 163 29.45 -19.48 -10.95
N VAL A 164 28.66 -20.14 -10.11
CA VAL A 164 27.29 -20.54 -10.45
C VAL A 164 26.37 -19.31 -10.54
N PHE A 165 26.52 -18.34 -9.67
CA PHE A 165 25.79 -17.07 -9.75
C PHE A 165 26.07 -16.35 -11.06
N ILE A 166 27.34 -16.26 -11.47
CA ILE A 166 27.77 -15.62 -12.71
C ILE A 166 27.21 -16.37 -13.92
N GLU A 167 27.25 -17.70 -13.91
CA GLU A 167 26.70 -18.53 -15.00
C GLU A 167 25.19 -18.33 -15.14
N ASN A 168 24.45 -18.32 -14.04
CA ASN A 168 23.01 -18.06 -14.06
C ASN A 168 22.70 -16.69 -14.67
N ARG A 169 23.47 -15.67 -14.31
CA ARG A 169 23.31 -14.32 -14.87
C ARG A 169 23.59 -14.26 -16.36
N LYS A 170 24.55 -15.02 -16.86
CA LYS A 170 24.84 -15.11 -18.30
C LYS A 170 23.71 -15.77 -19.08
N GLU A 171 23.07 -16.78 -18.51
CA GLU A 171 21.92 -17.44 -19.15
C GLU A 171 20.64 -16.59 -19.11
N ASP A 172 20.40 -15.91 -18.00
CA ASP A 172 19.25 -15.02 -17.82
C ASP A 172 19.72 -13.65 -17.28
N PRO A 173 19.97 -12.68 -18.17
CA PRO A 173 20.38 -11.33 -17.76
C PRO A 173 19.32 -10.58 -16.95
N SER A 174 18.07 -11.04 -16.93
CA SER A 174 16.98 -10.45 -16.14
C SER A 174 16.95 -10.89 -14.67
N LEU A 175 17.86 -11.80 -14.26
CA LEU A 175 17.97 -12.19 -12.86
C LEU A 175 18.38 -11.01 -11.99
N LEU A 176 17.70 -10.86 -10.87
CA LEU A 176 17.99 -9.89 -9.81
C LEU A 176 18.86 -10.57 -8.73
N TRP A 177 18.60 -10.29 -7.46
CA TRP A 177 19.41 -10.88 -6.39
C TRP A 177 19.30 -12.41 -6.37
N GLN A 178 20.46 -13.04 -6.33
CA GLN A 178 20.63 -14.47 -6.06
C GLN A 178 21.30 -14.57 -4.70
N VAL A 179 20.66 -15.21 -3.74
CA VAL A 179 21.07 -15.19 -2.34
C VAL A 179 21.14 -16.60 -1.78
N PHE A 180 22.20 -16.87 -1.04
CA PHE A 180 22.30 -18.02 -0.17
C PHE A 180 22.32 -17.56 1.29
N GLY A 181 21.33 -17.95 2.08
CA GLY A 181 21.28 -17.74 3.51
C GLY A 181 21.63 -19.01 4.25
N SER A 182 22.70 -18.99 5.01
CA SER A 182 23.13 -20.15 5.78
C SER A 182 22.39 -20.31 7.10
N ALA A 183 22.28 -21.53 7.58
CA ALA A 183 21.77 -21.83 8.91
C ALA A 183 22.63 -21.20 10.04
N THR A 184 23.91 -20.92 9.77
CA THR A 184 24.79 -20.21 10.70
C THR A 184 24.62 -18.70 10.70
N GLY A 185 23.88 -18.15 9.74
CA GLY A 185 23.59 -16.74 9.60
C GLY A 185 24.41 -16.01 8.54
N VAL A 186 25.40 -16.66 7.94
CA VAL A 186 26.17 -16.09 6.84
C VAL A 186 25.29 -15.94 5.61
N THR A 187 25.31 -14.77 4.99
CA THR A 187 24.60 -14.49 3.74
C THR A 187 25.59 -14.26 2.62
N ARG A 188 25.46 -14.98 1.52
CA ARG A 188 26.21 -14.70 0.29
C ARG A 188 25.25 -14.34 -0.81
N TYR A 189 25.42 -13.17 -1.39
CA TYR A 189 24.52 -12.65 -2.43
C TYR A 189 25.27 -12.09 -3.63
N TYR A 190 24.65 -12.17 -4.78
CA TYR A 190 25.18 -11.74 -6.07
C TYR A 190 24.16 -10.87 -6.81
N PRO A 191 24.58 -9.79 -7.46
CA PRO A 191 25.93 -9.23 -7.54
C PRO A 191 26.41 -8.58 -6.23
N ALA A 192 27.71 -8.36 -6.11
CA ALA A 192 28.27 -7.71 -4.93
C ALA A 192 27.80 -6.24 -4.83
N THR A 193 27.34 -5.86 -3.67
CA THR A 193 26.96 -4.47 -3.35
C THR A 193 27.31 -4.14 -1.90
N PRO A 194 27.68 -2.89 -1.57
CA PRO A 194 27.91 -2.49 -0.19
C PRO A 194 26.65 -2.59 0.63
N TRP A 195 26.78 -3.08 1.86
CA TRP A 195 25.68 -3.15 2.79
C TRP A 195 25.43 -1.80 3.45
N ARG A 196 24.20 -1.32 3.41
CA ARG A 196 23.77 -0.11 4.12
C ARG A 196 22.80 -0.51 5.22
N ALA A 197 23.22 -0.33 6.47
CA ALA A 197 22.34 -0.59 7.59
C ALA A 197 21.18 0.43 7.61
N PRO A 198 19.93 -0.03 7.75
CA PRO A 198 18.77 0.88 7.78
C PRO A 198 18.70 1.73 9.06
N ASN A 199 19.48 1.37 10.09
CA ASN A 199 19.51 2.04 11.39
C ASN A 199 20.94 2.15 11.90
N LYS A 200 21.14 2.99 12.93
CA LYS A 200 22.41 3.16 13.63
C LYS A 200 23.01 1.85 14.19
N ILE A 201 22.14 0.89 14.55
CA ILE A 201 22.53 -0.46 14.96
C ILE A 201 22.01 -1.44 13.91
N ASP A 202 22.92 -2.17 13.28
CA ASP A 202 22.58 -3.20 12.31
C ASP A 202 22.17 -4.51 13.03
N LEU A 203 20.90 -4.79 13.04
CA LEU A 203 20.30 -6.00 13.59
C LEU A 203 19.87 -7.01 12.51
N TYR A 204 20.32 -6.83 11.28
CA TYR A 204 19.97 -7.74 10.19
C TYR A 204 20.51 -9.14 10.45
N ASP A 205 19.62 -10.13 10.35
CA ASP A 205 19.94 -11.56 10.33
C ASP A 205 19.10 -12.22 9.23
N VAL A 206 19.75 -12.89 8.29
CA VAL A 206 19.09 -13.57 7.16
C VAL A 206 18.08 -14.61 7.64
N ARG A 207 18.35 -15.27 8.75
CA ARG A 207 17.48 -16.32 9.32
C ARG A 207 16.13 -15.81 9.81
N ARG A 208 15.97 -14.50 9.94
CA ARG A 208 14.73 -13.80 10.29
C ARG A 208 13.99 -13.21 9.09
N ARG A 209 14.54 -13.35 7.90
CA ARG A 209 13.87 -12.87 6.69
C ARG A 209 12.72 -13.79 6.30
N PRO A 210 11.60 -13.22 5.76
CA PRO A 210 10.41 -14.01 5.40
C PRO A 210 10.71 -15.19 4.47
N TRP A 211 11.56 -14.99 3.48
CA TRP A 211 11.96 -16.01 2.53
C TRP A 211 12.75 -17.14 3.18
N TYR A 212 13.65 -16.82 4.13
CA TYR A 212 14.42 -17.84 4.84
C TYR A 212 13.52 -18.68 5.75
N ILE A 213 12.65 -18.05 6.52
CA ILE A 213 11.74 -18.74 7.44
C ILE A 213 10.85 -19.71 6.65
N GLN A 214 10.30 -19.26 5.53
CA GLN A 214 9.43 -20.07 4.69
C GLN A 214 10.17 -21.24 4.06
N GLY A 215 11.42 -21.04 3.61
CA GLY A 215 12.24 -22.11 3.01
C GLY A 215 12.81 -23.09 4.02
N ALA A 216 13.10 -22.67 5.23
CA ALA A 216 13.75 -23.48 6.27
C ALA A 216 12.80 -24.41 7.03
N SER A 217 11.51 -24.12 7.04
CA SER A 217 10.53 -24.90 7.80
C SER A 217 9.18 -24.98 7.09
N SER A 218 8.46 -26.07 7.36
CA SER A 218 7.06 -26.19 6.98
C SER A 218 6.16 -25.34 7.87
N PRO A 219 4.92 -25.02 7.48
CA PRO A 219 3.98 -24.27 8.31
C PRO A 219 3.81 -24.85 9.72
N LYS A 220 3.58 -23.98 10.68
CA LYS A 220 3.60 -24.31 12.13
C LYS A 220 2.30 -23.92 12.81
N ASP A 221 1.87 -24.77 13.76
CA ASP A 221 0.91 -24.42 14.79
C ASP A 221 1.67 -24.31 16.12
N MET A 222 1.83 -23.10 16.62
CA MET A 222 2.65 -22.81 17.81
C MET A 222 1.79 -22.30 18.95
N VAL A 223 1.95 -22.90 20.13
CA VAL A 223 1.42 -22.34 21.38
C VAL A 223 2.58 -21.95 22.27
N ILE A 224 2.65 -20.67 22.61
CA ILE A 224 3.65 -20.12 23.53
C ILE A 224 3.02 -20.02 24.92
N ILE A 225 3.60 -20.73 25.89
CA ILE A 225 3.18 -20.64 27.29
C ILE A 225 4.28 -19.99 28.12
N VAL A 226 3.92 -18.98 28.88
CA VAL A 226 4.86 -18.15 29.66
C VAL A 226 4.52 -18.27 31.13
N ASP A 227 5.51 -18.66 31.92
CA ASP A 227 5.42 -18.68 33.37
C ASP A 227 5.32 -17.25 33.92
N VAL A 228 4.30 -16.98 34.68
CA VAL A 228 4.08 -15.72 35.38
C VAL A 228 3.94 -15.90 36.89
N SER A 229 4.57 -16.93 37.43
CA SER A 229 4.67 -17.16 38.86
C SER A 229 5.49 -16.08 39.59
N GLY A 230 5.44 -16.07 40.89
CA GLY A 230 6.16 -15.11 41.73
C GLY A 230 7.69 -15.19 41.61
N SER A 231 8.24 -16.37 41.28
CA SER A 231 9.69 -16.62 41.13
C SER A 231 10.29 -15.83 39.94
N VAL A 232 9.53 -15.64 38.85
CA VAL A 232 9.97 -14.96 37.63
C VAL A 232 9.85 -13.45 37.72
N SER A 233 9.50 -12.87 38.87
CA SER A 233 9.32 -11.42 38.99
C SER A 233 10.59 -10.63 38.69
N GLY A 234 10.45 -9.41 38.22
CA GLY A 234 11.55 -8.51 37.93
C GLY A 234 12.24 -8.74 36.58
N LEU A 235 13.55 -8.88 36.55
CA LEU A 235 14.35 -8.99 35.33
C LEU A 235 14.02 -10.23 34.51
N THR A 236 13.77 -11.36 35.15
CA THR A 236 13.43 -12.62 34.48
C THR A 236 12.15 -12.49 33.66
N LEU A 237 11.09 -11.89 34.24
CA LEU A 237 9.86 -11.60 33.48
C LEU A 237 10.08 -10.67 32.29
N LYS A 238 10.95 -9.68 32.44
CA LYS A 238 11.31 -8.79 31.34
C LYS A 238 12.02 -9.54 30.21
N LEU A 239 12.94 -10.43 30.56
CA LEU A 239 13.62 -11.31 29.60
C LEU A 239 12.62 -12.23 28.88
N MET A 240 11.66 -12.81 29.62
CA MET A 240 10.61 -13.65 29.03
C MET A 240 9.75 -12.86 28.05
N LYS A 241 9.28 -11.66 28.41
CA LYS A 241 8.51 -10.79 27.53
C LYS A 241 9.27 -10.48 26.24
N THR A 242 10.54 -10.12 26.35
CA THR A 242 11.40 -9.86 25.20
C THR A 242 11.63 -11.12 24.38
N SER A 243 11.77 -12.28 25.02
CA SER A 243 11.94 -13.57 24.32
C SER A 243 10.70 -13.96 23.51
N VAL A 244 9.51 -13.74 24.07
CA VAL A 244 8.26 -13.96 23.35
C VAL A 244 8.13 -12.98 22.17
N TYR A 245 8.50 -11.73 22.37
CA TYR A 245 8.51 -10.73 21.33
C TYR A 245 9.39 -11.14 20.13
N GLU A 246 10.63 -11.58 20.42
CA GLU A 246 11.57 -12.04 19.39
C GLU A 246 11.15 -13.38 18.76
N MET A 247 10.49 -14.27 19.53
CA MET A 247 9.95 -15.52 19.02
C MET A 247 8.84 -15.30 17.99
N LEU A 248 7.95 -14.34 18.21
CA LEU A 248 6.89 -14.00 17.28
C LEU A 248 7.44 -13.53 15.92
N ASP A 249 8.60 -12.89 15.91
CA ASP A 249 9.24 -12.47 14.67
C ASP A 249 9.83 -13.61 13.83
N THR A 250 9.91 -14.82 14.38
CA THR A 250 10.35 -16.01 13.64
C THR A 250 9.21 -16.72 12.92
N LEU A 251 7.99 -16.23 13.01
CA LEU A 251 6.81 -16.81 12.39
C LEU A 251 6.50 -16.11 11.05
N SER A 252 5.96 -16.87 10.12
CA SER A 252 5.47 -16.38 8.81
C SER A 252 3.95 -16.29 8.79
N ASP A 253 3.40 -15.75 7.71
CA ASP A 253 1.95 -15.66 7.51
C ASP A 253 1.26 -17.03 7.36
N ASP A 254 2.01 -18.07 7.04
CA ASP A 254 1.48 -19.45 6.96
C ASP A 254 1.36 -20.13 8.32
N ASP A 255 1.91 -19.53 9.36
CA ASP A 255 1.94 -20.07 10.71
C ASP A 255 0.75 -19.58 11.53
N TYR A 256 0.34 -20.38 12.51
CA TYR A 256 -0.68 -20.06 13.49
C TYR A 256 -0.09 -20.04 14.88
N VAL A 257 -0.46 -19.08 15.69
CA VAL A 257 0.11 -18.87 17.02
C VAL A 257 -0.94 -18.44 18.03
N ASN A 258 -0.74 -18.83 19.27
CA ASN A 258 -1.40 -18.25 20.44
C ASN A 258 -0.41 -18.14 21.58
N VAL A 259 -0.55 -17.11 22.40
CA VAL A 259 0.27 -16.88 23.58
C VAL A 259 -0.62 -16.97 24.83
N ALA A 260 -0.19 -17.75 25.79
CA ALA A 260 -0.85 -17.89 27.08
C ALA A 260 0.12 -17.67 28.23
N SER A 261 -0.36 -17.12 29.31
CA SER A 261 0.36 -17.07 30.60
C SER A 261 -0.19 -18.10 31.54
N PHE A 262 0.67 -18.71 32.33
CA PHE A 262 0.28 -19.69 33.35
C PHE A 262 0.96 -19.42 34.68
N ASN A 263 0.26 -19.71 35.73
CA ASN A 263 0.70 -19.84 37.11
C ASN A 263 -0.06 -21.03 37.72
N GLU A 264 -0.99 -20.82 38.64
CA GLU A 264 -1.91 -21.86 39.12
C GLU A 264 -2.99 -22.21 38.06
N LYS A 265 -3.24 -21.31 37.12
CA LYS A 265 -4.18 -21.47 36.00
C LYS A 265 -3.61 -20.89 34.76
N ALA A 266 -3.86 -21.53 33.62
CA ALA A 266 -3.51 -20.98 32.31
C ALA A 266 -4.63 -20.10 31.77
N LYS A 267 -4.26 -18.95 31.17
CA LYS A 267 -5.16 -18.02 30.49
C LYS A 267 -4.49 -17.42 29.26
N PRO A 268 -5.25 -17.11 28.20
CA PRO A 268 -4.69 -16.40 27.06
C PRO A 268 -4.21 -15.00 27.49
N VAL A 269 -3.10 -14.56 26.94
CA VAL A 269 -2.53 -13.23 27.19
C VAL A 269 -3.33 -12.16 26.46
N SER A 270 -3.84 -12.47 25.28
CA SER A 270 -4.55 -11.57 24.39
C SER A 270 -6.05 -11.89 24.30
N CYS A 271 -6.77 -11.11 23.49
CA CYS A 271 -8.19 -11.34 23.17
C CYS A 271 -8.47 -12.65 22.41
N PHE A 272 -7.45 -13.28 21.83
CA PHE A 272 -7.60 -14.50 21.05
C PHE A 272 -7.83 -15.73 21.93
N LYS A 273 -8.94 -16.42 21.70
CA LYS A 273 -9.28 -17.67 22.42
C LYS A 273 -8.65 -18.91 21.80
N HIS A 274 -8.22 -18.81 20.55
CA HIS A 274 -7.73 -19.91 19.72
C HIS A 274 -6.48 -19.49 18.97
N LEU A 275 -5.82 -20.44 18.28
CA LEU A 275 -4.73 -20.15 17.37
C LEU A 275 -5.19 -19.24 16.26
N VAL A 276 -4.43 -18.18 16.00
CA VAL A 276 -4.68 -17.21 14.94
C VAL A 276 -3.48 -17.14 14.01
N GLN A 277 -3.72 -16.71 12.78
CA GLN A 277 -2.66 -16.52 11.82
C GLN A 277 -1.60 -15.52 12.33
N ALA A 278 -0.33 -15.86 12.18
CA ALA A 278 0.79 -15.04 12.59
C ALA A 278 1.09 -13.93 11.57
N ASN A 279 0.10 -13.11 11.24
CA ASN A 279 0.26 -11.94 10.41
C ASN A 279 0.78 -10.74 11.23
N ILE A 280 1.18 -9.69 10.57
CA ILE A 280 1.75 -8.49 11.23
C ILE A 280 0.79 -7.90 12.26
N ARG A 281 -0.51 -7.84 11.96
CA ARG A 281 -1.53 -7.29 12.86
C ARG A 281 -1.68 -8.11 14.14
N ASN A 282 -1.81 -9.42 14.01
CA ASN A 282 -1.97 -10.31 15.15
C ASN A 282 -0.70 -10.38 16.00
N LYS A 283 0.47 -10.44 15.37
CA LYS A 283 1.75 -10.35 16.08
C LYS A 283 1.86 -9.06 16.90
N LYS A 284 1.42 -7.94 16.35
CA LYS A 284 1.44 -6.67 17.08
C LYS A 284 0.55 -6.70 18.31
N VAL A 285 -0.68 -7.21 18.18
CA VAL A 285 -1.60 -7.38 19.32
C VAL A 285 -0.97 -8.25 20.40
N PHE A 286 -0.35 -9.36 20.04
CA PHE A 286 0.37 -10.21 21.00
C PHE A 286 1.53 -9.47 21.67
N LYS A 287 2.33 -8.74 20.90
CA LYS A 287 3.48 -8.00 21.41
C LYS A 287 3.09 -6.93 22.43
N GLU A 288 1.98 -6.23 22.18
CA GLU A 288 1.43 -5.25 23.10
C GLU A 288 0.88 -5.89 24.37
N ASP A 289 0.09 -6.94 24.24
CA ASP A 289 -0.56 -7.62 25.36
C ASP A 289 0.45 -8.37 26.26
N VAL A 290 1.51 -8.92 25.68
CA VAL A 290 2.62 -9.55 26.43
C VAL A 290 3.29 -8.55 27.39
N GLN A 291 3.38 -7.28 27.03
CA GLN A 291 3.94 -6.26 27.93
C GLN A 291 3.10 -6.07 29.20
N GLY A 292 1.80 -6.39 29.15
CA GLY A 292 0.89 -6.32 30.29
C GLY A 292 0.97 -7.48 31.28
N MET A 293 1.77 -8.53 31.02
CA MET A 293 1.88 -9.66 31.96
C MET A 293 2.52 -9.25 33.30
N VAL A 294 1.95 -9.75 34.38
CA VAL A 294 2.41 -9.51 35.77
C VAL A 294 2.64 -10.81 36.47
N ALA A 295 3.80 -10.93 37.15
CA ALA A 295 4.15 -12.10 37.91
C ALA A 295 3.35 -12.17 39.24
N LYS A 296 2.70 -13.31 39.47
CA LYS A 296 1.93 -13.56 40.68
C LYS A 296 1.58 -15.04 40.82
N GLY A 297 1.58 -15.56 42.08
CA GLY A 297 1.13 -16.92 42.38
C GLY A 297 2.24 -17.95 42.32
N THR A 298 1.88 -19.24 42.37
CA THR A 298 2.80 -20.38 42.27
C THR A 298 2.77 -21.00 40.88
N THR A 299 3.82 -21.71 40.51
CA THR A 299 3.96 -22.36 39.21
C THR A 299 3.21 -23.70 39.19
N ASP A 300 2.47 -23.96 38.12
CA ASP A 300 1.88 -25.26 37.80
C ASP A 300 2.06 -25.56 36.30
N TYR A 301 3.04 -26.37 35.96
CA TYR A 301 3.32 -26.77 34.55
C TYR A 301 2.15 -27.56 33.96
N LYS A 302 1.45 -28.33 34.79
CA LYS A 302 0.31 -29.13 34.34
C LYS A 302 -0.79 -28.27 33.74
N ALA A 303 -1.15 -27.18 34.40
CA ALA A 303 -2.15 -26.24 33.91
C ALA A 303 -1.74 -25.61 32.58
N GLY A 304 -0.47 -25.22 32.45
CA GLY A 304 0.08 -24.64 31.21
C GLY A 304 0.04 -25.62 30.03
N PHE A 305 0.52 -26.84 30.22
CA PHE A 305 0.55 -27.86 29.18
C PHE A 305 -0.84 -28.36 28.80
N GLU A 306 -1.74 -28.58 29.76
CA GLU A 306 -3.12 -28.96 29.46
C GLU A 306 -3.81 -27.90 28.56
N TYR A 307 -3.65 -26.62 28.89
CA TYR A 307 -4.17 -25.55 28.07
C TYR A 307 -3.57 -25.58 26.64
N ALA A 308 -2.25 -25.74 26.53
CA ALA A 308 -1.57 -25.77 25.25
C ALA A 308 -2.02 -26.94 24.35
N PHE A 309 -2.12 -28.14 24.92
CA PHE A 309 -2.59 -29.31 24.21
C PHE A 309 -4.06 -29.20 23.81
N ASP A 310 -4.93 -28.64 24.66
CA ASP A 310 -6.34 -28.38 24.31
C ASP A 310 -6.45 -27.41 23.14
N GLN A 311 -5.61 -26.37 23.09
CA GLN A 311 -5.54 -25.45 21.95
C GLN A 311 -5.14 -26.16 20.65
N LEU A 312 -4.15 -27.06 20.70
CA LEU A 312 -3.66 -27.78 19.53
C LEU A 312 -4.59 -28.92 19.09
N GLN A 313 -5.39 -29.48 19.96
CA GLN A 313 -6.31 -30.58 19.66
C GLN A 313 -7.67 -30.10 19.11
N ASN A 314 -8.01 -28.83 19.26
CA ASN A 314 -9.28 -28.31 18.79
C ASN A 314 -9.36 -28.36 17.25
N SER A 315 -10.14 -29.31 16.71
CA SER A 315 -10.24 -29.60 15.28
C SER A 315 -11.15 -28.64 14.51
N ASN A 316 -11.96 -27.84 15.21
CA ASN A 316 -12.98 -26.99 14.57
C ASN A 316 -12.47 -25.64 14.10
N ILE A 317 -11.18 -25.36 14.26
CA ILE A 317 -10.59 -24.05 13.99
C ILE A 317 -9.56 -24.19 12.87
N THR A 318 -9.51 -23.20 11.99
CA THR A 318 -8.52 -23.12 10.94
C THR A 318 -7.11 -22.96 11.51
N ARG A 319 -6.19 -23.79 11.06
CA ARG A 319 -4.78 -23.78 11.44
C ARG A 319 -3.92 -24.41 10.34
N ALA A 320 -2.60 -24.29 10.46
CA ALA A 320 -1.66 -24.82 9.47
C ALA A 320 -1.75 -26.36 9.35
N ASN A 321 -2.06 -27.04 10.45
CA ASN A 321 -2.24 -28.48 10.52
C ASN A 321 -1.03 -29.29 10.01
N CYS A 322 0.16 -28.75 10.26
CA CYS A 322 1.43 -29.33 9.84
C CYS A 322 2.32 -29.60 11.06
N ASN A 323 3.26 -28.73 11.38
CA ASN A 323 4.09 -28.87 12.57
C ASN A 323 3.33 -28.33 13.79
N LYS A 324 3.14 -29.16 14.81
CA LYS A 324 2.54 -28.76 16.07
C LYS A 324 3.61 -28.65 17.14
N MET A 325 3.64 -27.55 17.88
CA MET A 325 4.64 -27.31 18.87
C MET A 325 4.15 -26.48 20.06
N ILE A 326 4.78 -26.70 21.20
CA ILE A 326 4.60 -25.92 22.42
C ILE A 326 5.94 -25.30 22.77
N MET A 327 5.97 -24.00 23.00
CA MET A 327 7.12 -23.23 23.47
C MET A 327 6.87 -22.82 24.90
N MET A 328 7.64 -23.35 25.87
CA MET A 328 7.49 -23.02 27.28
C MET A 328 8.65 -22.16 27.77
N PHE A 329 8.33 -21.01 28.34
CA PHE A 329 9.28 -20.09 28.97
C PHE A 329 9.08 -20.13 30.50
N THR A 330 10.11 -20.53 31.24
CA THR A 330 10.08 -20.62 32.70
C THR A 330 11.48 -20.45 33.27
N ASP A 331 11.62 -20.24 34.57
CA ASP A 331 12.90 -20.22 35.26
C ASP A 331 13.29 -21.63 35.83
N GLY A 332 12.39 -22.59 35.79
CA GLY A 332 12.59 -23.93 36.31
C GLY A 332 12.00 -24.14 37.72
N GLY A 333 12.34 -25.22 38.35
CA GLY A 333 11.99 -25.50 39.77
C GLY A 333 10.74 -26.34 40.02
N GLU A 334 10.08 -26.83 38.96
CA GLU A 334 8.93 -27.74 39.05
C GLU A 334 9.26 -29.16 38.60
N ASP A 335 8.38 -30.12 38.90
CA ASP A 335 8.56 -31.52 38.55
C ASP A 335 8.18 -31.82 37.09
N ARG A 336 8.55 -33.03 36.63
CA ARG A 336 8.18 -33.55 35.32
C ARG A 336 6.68 -33.78 35.28
N VAL A 337 6.05 -33.35 34.23
CA VAL A 337 4.59 -33.50 34.02
C VAL A 337 4.33 -34.69 33.10
N GLN A 338 4.87 -35.85 33.43
CA GLN A 338 4.84 -37.02 32.56
C GLN A 338 3.42 -37.49 32.27
N ASP A 339 2.51 -37.45 33.23
CA ASP A 339 1.10 -37.84 33.11
C ASP A 339 0.36 -37.05 32.01
N VAL A 340 0.65 -35.79 31.84
CA VAL A 340 0.07 -34.94 30.77
C VAL A 340 0.57 -35.37 29.39
N PHE A 341 1.86 -35.64 29.28
CA PHE A 341 2.43 -36.09 28.00
C PHE A 341 1.95 -37.50 27.62
N GLU A 342 1.81 -38.39 28.57
CA GLU A 342 1.23 -39.70 28.31
C GLU A 342 -0.22 -39.64 27.83
N LYS A 343 -0.99 -38.71 28.41
CA LYS A 343 -2.40 -38.49 28.03
C LYS A 343 -2.57 -37.88 26.68
N TYR A 344 -1.81 -36.83 26.33
CA TYR A 344 -2.06 -36.00 25.18
C TYR A 344 -1.13 -36.28 23.98
N ASN A 345 0.10 -36.65 24.19
CA ASN A 345 1.15 -36.68 23.15
C ASN A 345 1.71 -38.08 22.84
N TRP A 346 1.78 -38.95 23.82
CA TRP A 346 2.33 -40.28 23.61
C TRP A 346 1.28 -41.31 23.16
N PRO A 347 1.67 -42.37 22.41
CA PRO A 347 3.04 -42.74 22.02
C PRO A 347 3.58 -42.06 20.76
N ASN A 348 2.72 -41.43 19.95
CA ASN A 348 3.06 -40.92 18.63
C ASN A 348 3.97 -39.69 18.67
N LYS A 349 3.95 -38.92 19.74
CA LYS A 349 4.73 -37.68 19.91
C LYS A 349 4.59 -36.72 18.74
N THR A 350 3.33 -36.40 18.35
CA THR A 350 3.00 -35.50 17.23
C THR A 350 3.28 -34.05 17.54
N VAL A 351 3.22 -33.66 18.82
CA VAL A 351 3.52 -32.31 19.28
C VAL A 351 4.94 -32.25 19.79
N ARG A 352 5.76 -31.34 19.28
CA ARG A 352 7.10 -31.05 19.78
C ARG A 352 7.04 -30.08 20.95
N VAL A 353 7.80 -30.32 21.98
CA VAL A 353 7.89 -29.44 23.14
C VAL A 353 9.29 -28.86 23.24
N PHE A 354 9.36 -27.52 23.16
CA PHE A 354 10.59 -26.77 23.38
C PHE A 354 10.50 -26.05 24.70
N THR A 355 11.55 -26.17 25.49
CA THR A 355 11.63 -25.54 26.82
C THR A 355 12.75 -24.52 26.87
N PHE A 356 12.45 -23.37 27.43
CA PHE A 356 13.39 -22.25 27.58
C PHE A 356 13.55 -21.92 29.06
N SER A 357 14.75 -22.09 29.59
CA SER A 357 15.13 -21.63 30.93
C SER A 357 15.61 -20.19 30.83
N VAL A 358 14.89 -19.27 31.47
CA VAL A 358 15.13 -17.83 31.32
C VAL A 358 15.64 -17.22 32.61
N GLY A 359 16.68 -16.44 32.50
CA GLY A 359 17.29 -15.72 33.60
C GLY A 359 18.51 -16.42 34.20
N GLN A 360 19.13 -15.78 35.19
CA GLN A 360 20.25 -16.32 35.96
C GLN A 360 19.71 -16.85 37.28
N HIS A 361 19.62 -18.15 37.40
CA HIS A 361 19.11 -18.86 38.58
C HIS A 361 19.81 -20.18 38.79
N ASN A 362 19.68 -20.75 39.98
CA ASN A 362 20.27 -22.03 40.38
C ASN A 362 19.21 -23.13 40.54
N TYR A 363 18.04 -22.98 39.91
CA TYR A 363 17.00 -24.00 39.91
C TYR A 363 17.42 -25.22 39.09
N ASP A 364 16.89 -26.38 39.47
CA ASP A 364 17.11 -27.62 38.71
C ASP A 364 16.39 -27.52 37.35
N VAL A 365 17.17 -27.61 36.28
CA VAL A 365 16.67 -27.58 34.90
C VAL A 365 16.50 -28.96 34.28
N THR A 366 16.83 -30.02 35.02
CA THR A 366 16.72 -31.42 34.58
C THR A 366 15.29 -31.75 34.10
N PRO A 367 14.23 -31.34 34.79
CA PRO A 367 12.85 -31.57 34.30
C PRO A 367 12.57 -30.93 32.96
N LEU A 368 13.07 -29.72 32.72
CA LEU A 368 12.91 -29.02 31.43
C LEU A 368 13.62 -29.74 30.29
N GLN A 369 14.86 -30.22 30.56
CA GLN A 369 15.62 -31.01 29.60
C GLN A 369 14.90 -32.31 29.27
N TRP A 370 14.37 -32.98 30.28
CA TRP A 370 13.65 -34.23 30.12
C TRP A 370 12.35 -34.01 29.30
N MET A 371 11.58 -32.98 29.60
CA MET A 371 10.34 -32.67 28.85
C MET A 371 10.60 -32.42 27.39
N ALA A 372 11.63 -31.66 27.08
CA ALA A 372 12.01 -31.39 25.71
C ALA A 372 12.48 -32.66 24.98
N CYS A 373 13.39 -33.44 25.56
CA CYS A 373 13.90 -34.67 24.97
C CYS A 373 12.82 -35.74 24.78
N ALA A 374 11.93 -35.91 25.77
CA ALA A 374 10.85 -36.89 25.73
C ALA A 374 9.80 -36.60 24.63
N ASN A 375 9.68 -35.36 24.21
CA ASN A 375 8.68 -34.91 23.22
C ASN A 375 9.29 -34.39 21.89
N LYS A 376 10.44 -34.91 21.50
CA LYS A 376 11.11 -34.59 20.21
C LYS A 376 11.44 -33.11 20.03
N GLY A 377 11.58 -32.36 21.10
CA GLY A 377 11.97 -30.95 21.09
C GLY A 377 13.42 -30.72 21.48
N TYR A 378 13.70 -29.55 21.97
CA TYR A 378 15.03 -29.16 22.45
C TYR A 378 14.93 -28.21 23.65
N TYR A 379 15.96 -28.19 24.50
CA TYR A 379 16.08 -27.29 25.62
C TYR A 379 17.05 -26.16 25.32
N PHE A 380 16.68 -24.93 25.67
CA PHE A 380 17.47 -23.72 25.48
C PHE A 380 17.61 -22.92 26.77
N GLU A 381 18.73 -22.24 26.92
CA GLU A 381 18.99 -21.31 28.01
C GLU A 381 19.08 -19.87 27.52
N ILE A 382 18.40 -18.96 28.22
CA ILE A 382 18.42 -17.53 27.94
C ILE A 382 18.87 -16.78 29.19
N PRO A 383 20.18 -16.72 29.45
CA PRO A 383 20.70 -16.12 30.70
C PRO A 383 20.71 -14.59 30.65
N SER A 384 20.66 -13.99 29.46
CA SER A 384 20.77 -12.54 29.25
C SER A 384 20.05 -12.07 27.97
N ILE A 385 19.92 -10.76 27.85
CA ILE A 385 19.30 -10.13 26.66
C ILE A 385 20.06 -10.50 25.37
N GLY A 386 21.41 -10.57 25.42
CA GLY A 386 22.20 -10.90 24.23
C GLY A 386 22.00 -12.30 23.68
N ALA A 387 21.54 -13.25 24.51
CA ALA A 387 21.27 -14.63 24.10
C ALA A 387 19.85 -14.83 23.52
N ILE A 388 18.94 -13.85 23.64
CA ILE A 388 17.53 -14.02 23.26
C ILE A 388 17.40 -14.29 21.76
N ARG A 389 18.00 -13.49 20.92
CA ARG A 389 17.84 -13.59 19.46
C ARG A 389 18.35 -14.89 18.90
N ILE A 390 19.50 -15.34 19.37
CA ILE A 390 20.12 -16.60 18.92
C ILE A 390 19.26 -17.78 19.34
N ASN A 391 18.91 -17.88 20.63
CA ASN A 391 18.20 -19.02 21.15
C ASN A 391 16.73 -19.12 20.72
N THR A 392 16.08 -18.02 20.46
CA THR A 392 14.67 -18.01 20.00
C THR A 392 14.48 -18.43 18.55
N GLN A 393 15.53 -18.51 17.76
CA GLN A 393 15.45 -18.92 16.34
C GLN A 393 16.03 -20.30 16.05
N GLU A 394 16.84 -20.89 16.95
CA GLU A 394 17.49 -22.18 16.71
C GLU A 394 16.51 -23.36 16.61
N TYR A 395 15.28 -23.24 17.09
CA TYR A 395 14.27 -24.28 16.94
C TYR A 395 13.93 -24.57 15.46
N LEU A 396 14.18 -23.66 14.54
CA LEU A 396 13.99 -23.86 13.10
C LEU A 396 14.87 -24.98 12.57
N ASP A 397 16.07 -25.16 13.10
CA ASP A 397 16.96 -26.24 12.71
C ASP A 397 16.40 -27.62 13.09
N VAL A 398 15.72 -27.70 14.22
CA VAL A 398 15.02 -28.94 14.65
C VAL A 398 13.85 -29.24 13.70
N LEU A 399 13.13 -28.24 13.24
CA LEU A 399 12.02 -28.40 12.30
C LEU A 399 12.49 -28.78 10.90
N GLY A 400 13.71 -28.41 10.53
CA GLY A 400 14.30 -28.79 9.24
C GLY A 400 14.67 -30.29 9.14
N ARG A 401 14.86 -31.01 10.25
CA ARG A 401 15.26 -32.43 10.24
C ARG A 401 14.32 -33.35 9.48
N PRO A 402 13.00 -33.31 9.66
CA PRO A 402 12.07 -34.11 8.88
C PRO A 402 12.10 -33.79 7.38
N MET A 403 12.36 -32.55 7.01
CA MET A 403 12.49 -32.13 5.61
C MET A 403 13.70 -32.79 4.95
N VAL A 404 14.85 -32.82 5.63
CA VAL A 404 16.06 -33.48 5.13
C VAL A 404 15.82 -34.99 4.95
N LEU A 405 15.15 -35.64 5.90
CA LEU A 405 14.81 -37.05 5.81
C LEU A 405 13.85 -37.38 4.67
N ALA A 406 12.92 -36.49 4.37
CA ALA A 406 12.01 -36.61 3.24
C ALA A 406 12.70 -36.48 1.87
N GLY A 407 13.88 -35.88 1.84
CA GLY A 407 14.72 -35.74 0.64
C GLY A 407 14.03 -34.97 -0.47
N ASN A 408 14.01 -35.55 -1.68
CA ASN A 408 13.47 -34.87 -2.86
C ASN A 408 11.98 -34.50 -2.76
N ARG A 409 11.22 -35.15 -1.90
CA ARG A 409 9.79 -34.76 -1.68
C ARG A 409 9.63 -33.42 -0.95
N ALA A 410 10.61 -33.04 -0.14
CA ALA A 410 10.63 -31.76 0.55
C ALA A 410 11.30 -30.64 -0.28
N LYS A 411 12.00 -30.96 -1.36
CA LYS A 411 12.63 -30.00 -2.26
C LYS A 411 11.63 -29.43 -3.26
N GLN A 412 10.74 -28.58 -2.79
CA GLN A 412 9.79 -27.86 -3.63
C GLN A 412 10.05 -26.36 -3.51
N VAL A 413 10.05 -25.68 -4.64
CA VAL A 413 10.17 -24.23 -4.66
C VAL A 413 8.92 -23.59 -4.06
N GLN A 414 9.13 -22.77 -3.06
CA GLN A 414 8.07 -21.98 -2.42
C GLN A 414 8.25 -20.50 -2.75
N TRP A 415 7.14 -19.84 -3.04
CA TRP A 415 7.10 -18.41 -3.32
C TRP A 415 6.56 -17.65 -2.11
N THR A 416 7.24 -16.57 -1.75
CA THR A 416 6.86 -15.73 -0.61
C THR A 416 5.74 -14.77 -0.95
N ASN A 417 5.15 -14.14 0.07
CA ASN A 417 4.36 -12.92 -0.08
C ASN A 417 5.23 -11.77 -0.56
N VAL A 418 4.59 -10.69 -0.98
CA VAL A 418 5.28 -9.43 -1.27
C VAL A 418 5.89 -8.87 0.02
N TYR A 419 7.18 -8.57 -0.02
CA TYR A 419 7.89 -7.92 1.08
C TYR A 419 8.92 -6.92 0.52
N GLN A 420 9.41 -6.06 1.38
CA GLN A 420 10.42 -5.09 0.98
C GLN A 420 11.81 -5.71 0.99
N ASP A 421 12.53 -5.57 -0.13
CA ASP A 421 13.91 -6.02 -0.24
C ASP A 421 14.84 -5.24 0.69
N ALA A 422 15.73 -5.96 1.39
CA ALA A 422 16.72 -5.38 2.27
C ALA A 422 17.84 -4.62 1.51
N LEU A 423 18.04 -4.91 0.24
CA LEU A 423 19.09 -4.36 -0.62
C LEU A 423 18.62 -3.21 -1.52
N GLY A 424 17.33 -2.82 -1.43
CA GLY A 424 16.82 -1.60 -2.05
C GLY A 424 16.06 -1.74 -3.37
N LEU A 425 15.71 -2.96 -3.82
CA LEU A 425 14.88 -3.17 -5.02
C LEU A 425 13.43 -2.69 -4.89
N GLY A 426 12.96 -2.45 -3.67
CA GLY A 426 11.56 -2.17 -3.38
C GLY A 426 10.77 -3.44 -3.09
N LEU A 427 9.54 -3.55 -3.60
CA LEU A 427 8.71 -4.73 -3.37
C LEU A 427 9.14 -5.90 -4.26
N VAL A 428 9.38 -7.03 -3.62
CA VAL A 428 9.81 -8.27 -4.27
C VAL A 428 9.04 -9.47 -3.77
N VAL A 429 9.03 -10.51 -4.57
CA VAL A 429 8.69 -11.88 -4.17
C VAL A 429 9.92 -12.75 -4.37
N THR A 430 10.14 -13.72 -3.50
CA THR A 430 11.32 -14.58 -3.54
C THR A 430 10.91 -16.04 -3.70
N GLY A 431 11.49 -16.69 -4.70
CA GLY A 431 11.44 -18.13 -4.82
C GLY A 431 12.51 -18.75 -3.93
N THR A 432 12.15 -19.69 -3.09
CA THR A 432 13.03 -20.30 -2.09
C THR A 432 13.13 -21.80 -2.25
N LEU A 433 14.31 -22.32 -1.99
CA LEU A 433 14.56 -23.76 -1.98
C LEU A 433 15.54 -24.12 -0.85
N PRO A 434 15.22 -25.08 0.02
CA PRO A 434 16.13 -25.51 1.07
C PRO A 434 17.34 -26.24 0.48
N VAL A 435 18.48 -26.09 1.15
CA VAL A 435 19.75 -26.77 0.82
C VAL A 435 20.09 -27.73 1.95
N PHE A 436 20.17 -29.02 1.64
CA PHE A 436 20.37 -30.06 2.63
C PHE A 436 21.85 -30.48 2.74
N ASN A 437 22.24 -30.91 3.94
CA ASN A 437 23.52 -31.55 4.15
C ASN A 437 23.41 -33.02 3.73
N LEU A 438 24.05 -33.37 2.61
CA LEU A 438 24.04 -34.72 2.03
C LEU A 438 25.24 -35.55 2.44
N THR A 439 26.04 -35.14 3.42
CA THR A 439 27.18 -35.91 3.93
C THR A 439 26.66 -37.13 4.70
N GLU A 440 27.32 -38.26 4.50
CA GLU A 440 27.04 -39.51 5.18
C GLU A 440 28.17 -39.81 6.17
N ASP A 441 27.84 -40.33 7.35
CA ASP A 441 28.79 -40.75 8.33
C ASP A 441 29.44 -42.11 7.92
N SER A 442 30.54 -42.47 8.50
CA SER A 442 31.25 -43.74 8.29
C SER A 442 30.40 -45.03 8.51
N SER A 443 29.21 -44.84 9.10
CA SER A 443 28.19 -45.88 9.32
C SER A 443 26.98 -45.80 8.36
N ASP A 444 27.06 -45.12 7.21
CA ASP A 444 25.96 -44.87 6.27
C ASP A 444 24.74 -44.14 6.85
N ARG A 445 24.90 -43.43 7.95
CA ARG A 445 23.83 -42.61 8.52
C ARG A 445 23.79 -41.27 7.78
N LYS A 446 22.62 -40.96 7.23
CA LYS A 446 22.37 -39.69 6.59
C LYS A 446 22.34 -38.53 7.58
N ASN A 447 22.95 -37.43 7.22
CA ASN A 447 22.84 -36.19 7.98
C ASN A 447 21.38 -35.66 7.94
N GLN A 448 20.96 -34.99 8.98
CA GLN A 448 19.62 -34.46 9.15
C GLN A 448 19.59 -32.93 9.27
N LEU A 449 20.70 -32.27 8.94
CA LEU A 449 20.79 -30.82 9.05
C LEU A 449 20.50 -30.14 7.71
N ILE A 450 19.88 -28.98 7.80
CA ILE A 450 19.75 -28.03 6.70
C ILE A 450 21.00 -27.15 6.67
N LEU A 451 21.58 -26.96 5.49
CA LEU A 451 22.70 -26.05 5.31
C LEU A 451 22.26 -24.60 5.28
N GLY A 452 21.10 -24.37 4.70
CA GLY A 452 20.55 -23.05 4.53
C GLY A 452 19.42 -23.04 3.49
N VAL A 453 19.11 -21.86 3.00
CA VAL A 453 18.06 -21.63 2.00
C VAL A 453 18.64 -20.82 0.86
N MET A 454 18.39 -21.27 -0.38
CA MET A 454 18.63 -20.47 -1.58
C MET A 454 17.41 -19.62 -1.89
N GLY A 455 17.62 -18.39 -2.34
CA GLY A 455 16.59 -17.49 -2.77
C GLY A 455 16.94 -16.74 -4.05
N ILE A 456 15.92 -16.53 -4.89
CA ILE A 456 16.02 -15.65 -6.07
C ILE A 456 14.87 -14.66 -5.98
N ASP A 457 15.21 -13.38 -6.03
CA ASP A 457 14.25 -12.29 -6.00
C ASP A 457 13.68 -11.99 -7.39
N VAL A 458 12.40 -11.69 -7.42
CA VAL A 458 11.68 -11.20 -8.60
C VAL A 458 11.00 -9.88 -8.20
N ALA A 459 11.30 -8.82 -8.92
CA ALA A 459 10.67 -7.54 -8.68
C ALA A 459 9.19 -7.59 -9.07
N LEU A 460 8.34 -6.98 -8.26
CA LEU A 460 6.91 -6.92 -8.53
C LEU A 460 6.62 -6.21 -9.87
N ASN A 461 7.42 -5.22 -10.23
CA ASN A 461 7.28 -4.50 -11.50
C ASN A 461 7.48 -5.39 -12.73
N ASP A 462 8.34 -6.41 -12.66
CA ASP A 462 8.54 -7.35 -13.78
C ASP A 462 7.29 -8.19 -14.03
N ILE A 463 6.56 -8.53 -12.97
CA ILE A 463 5.28 -9.22 -13.08
C ILE A 463 4.19 -8.26 -13.61
N LYS A 464 4.17 -7.02 -13.14
CA LYS A 464 3.22 -5.99 -13.61
C LYS A 464 3.35 -5.72 -15.11
N ARG A 465 4.57 -5.74 -15.66
CA ARG A 465 4.81 -5.53 -17.11
C ARG A 465 4.17 -6.59 -17.98
N LEU A 466 3.90 -7.78 -17.47
CA LEU A 466 3.22 -8.85 -18.21
C LEU A 466 1.71 -8.65 -18.28
N THR A 467 1.15 -7.73 -17.53
CA THR A 467 -0.28 -7.46 -17.50
C THR A 467 -0.68 -6.48 -18.60
N PRO A 468 -1.80 -6.70 -19.33
CA PRO A 468 -2.21 -5.84 -20.44
C PRO A 468 -3.00 -4.61 -19.95
N ARG A 469 -2.35 -3.69 -19.28
CA ARG A 469 -3.00 -2.55 -18.60
C ARG A 469 -3.85 -1.69 -19.54
N TYR A 470 -3.33 -1.37 -20.72
CA TYR A 470 -3.99 -0.40 -21.60
C TYR A 470 -5.11 -1.01 -22.43
N ASN A 471 -5.06 -2.31 -22.70
CA ASN A 471 -6.13 -3.02 -23.41
C ASN A 471 -7.40 -3.20 -22.56
N LEU A 472 -7.22 -3.19 -21.22
CA LEU A 472 -8.31 -3.37 -20.26
C LEU A 472 -9.11 -2.09 -20.05
N GLY A 473 -8.58 -0.94 -20.41
CA GLY A 473 -9.17 0.35 -20.15
C GLY A 473 -8.86 0.89 -18.74
N ALA A 474 -9.47 2.03 -18.40
CA ALA A 474 -9.19 2.73 -17.14
C ALA A 474 -9.63 1.95 -15.90
N ASN A 475 -10.76 1.28 -15.96
CA ASN A 475 -11.36 0.58 -14.82
C ASN A 475 -11.15 -0.94 -14.84
N GLY A 476 -10.51 -1.47 -15.89
CA GLY A 476 -10.08 -2.86 -15.93
C GLY A 476 -8.72 -3.02 -15.27
N TYR A 477 -8.53 -4.09 -14.50
CA TYR A 477 -7.25 -4.36 -13.85
C TYR A 477 -7.03 -5.85 -13.61
N VAL A 478 -5.76 -6.21 -13.40
CA VAL A 478 -5.33 -7.55 -13.04
C VAL A 478 -4.89 -7.52 -11.59
N PHE A 479 -5.28 -8.51 -10.84
CA PHE A 479 -4.83 -8.72 -9.47
C PHE A 479 -4.39 -10.17 -9.25
N ALA A 480 -3.55 -10.39 -8.27
CA ALA A 480 -3.12 -11.72 -7.88
C ALA A 480 -3.10 -11.84 -6.36
N ILE A 481 -3.45 -12.99 -5.87
CA ILE A 481 -3.41 -13.33 -4.45
C ILE A 481 -2.61 -14.60 -4.20
N ASP A 482 -2.10 -14.73 -2.98
CA ASP A 482 -1.46 -15.94 -2.50
C ASP A 482 -2.46 -16.93 -1.85
N LEU A 483 -1.97 -18.02 -1.26
CA LEU A 483 -2.80 -19.00 -0.57
C LEU A 483 -3.47 -18.47 0.71
N ASN A 484 -3.01 -17.36 1.25
CA ASN A 484 -3.59 -16.73 2.44
C ASN A 484 -4.61 -15.63 2.10
N GLY A 485 -4.79 -15.35 0.82
CA GLY A 485 -5.66 -14.28 0.35
C GLY A 485 -5.02 -12.90 0.36
N TYR A 486 -3.73 -12.77 0.64
CA TYR A 486 -2.99 -11.52 0.53
C TYR A 486 -2.67 -11.19 -0.91
N VAL A 487 -2.79 -9.90 -1.27
CA VAL A 487 -2.55 -9.46 -2.64
C VAL A 487 -1.06 -9.46 -2.97
N LEU A 488 -0.76 -10.02 -4.13
CA LEU A 488 0.54 -9.92 -4.80
C LEU A 488 0.57 -8.73 -5.76
N LEU A 489 -0.47 -8.61 -6.57
CA LEU A 489 -0.71 -7.51 -7.51
C LEU A 489 -2.09 -6.94 -7.24
N HIS A 490 -2.18 -5.65 -7.06
CA HIS A 490 -3.44 -4.92 -6.99
C HIS A 490 -3.20 -3.43 -7.26
N PRO A 491 -4.10 -2.72 -7.95
CA PRO A 491 -3.95 -1.28 -8.18
C PRO A 491 -3.85 -0.46 -6.89
N ASN A 492 -4.49 -0.92 -5.81
CA ASN A 492 -4.53 -0.25 -4.52
C ASN A 492 -3.36 -0.63 -3.60
N LEU A 493 -2.50 -1.57 -3.99
CA LEU A 493 -1.26 -1.87 -3.28
C LEU A 493 -0.24 -0.76 -3.58
N GLN A 494 0.03 0.08 -2.59
CA GLN A 494 0.96 1.19 -2.72
C GLN A 494 2.37 0.79 -2.29
N PRO A 495 3.35 0.82 -3.22
CA PRO A 495 4.73 0.47 -2.90
C PRO A 495 5.54 1.60 -2.25
N GLN A 496 5.01 2.80 -2.13
CA GLN A 496 5.80 4.03 -1.97
C GLN A 496 5.87 4.61 -0.57
N ILE A 497 5.70 3.84 0.48
CA ILE A 497 5.99 4.41 1.78
C ILE A 497 7.43 4.05 2.14
N ILE A 498 8.36 4.90 1.74
CA ILE A 498 9.82 4.76 1.86
C ILE A 498 10.27 4.53 3.32
N ASN A 499 9.45 4.88 4.30
CA ASN A 499 9.77 4.84 5.72
C ASN A 499 9.21 3.63 6.48
N PHE A 500 8.45 2.73 5.85
CA PHE A 500 8.01 1.51 6.50
C PHE A 500 9.09 0.45 6.46
N ARG A 501 9.45 -0.06 7.62
CA ARG A 501 10.39 -1.18 7.76
C ARG A 501 9.86 -2.48 7.18
N GLU A 502 8.54 -2.65 7.16
CA GLU A 502 7.85 -3.81 6.58
C GLU A 502 6.59 -3.34 5.86
N PRO A 503 6.37 -3.78 4.60
CA PRO A 503 5.11 -3.51 3.92
C PRO A 503 3.99 -4.22 4.67
N VAL A 504 2.87 -3.54 4.82
CA VAL A 504 1.67 -4.15 5.37
C VAL A 504 1.17 -5.19 4.38
N THR A 505 1.00 -6.43 4.82
CA THR A 505 0.30 -7.44 4.03
C THR A 505 -1.17 -7.04 3.89
N LEU A 506 -1.60 -6.82 2.66
CA LEU A 506 -2.94 -6.36 2.34
C LEU A 506 -3.78 -7.55 1.88
N ASP A 507 -4.86 -7.86 2.59
CA ASP A 507 -5.82 -8.86 2.17
C ASP A 507 -6.65 -8.35 0.97
N PHE A 508 -7.09 -9.24 0.12
CA PHE A 508 -7.92 -8.89 -1.03
C PHE A 508 -9.20 -8.13 -0.64
N LEU A 509 -9.83 -8.53 0.48
CA LEU A 509 -11.03 -7.85 0.99
C LEU A 509 -10.74 -6.47 1.60
N ASP A 510 -9.50 -6.23 2.03
CA ASP A 510 -9.04 -4.90 2.48
C ASP A 510 -8.60 -4.01 1.31
N ALA A 511 -8.09 -4.60 0.23
CA ALA A 511 -7.72 -3.89 -0.99
C ALA A 511 -8.95 -3.39 -1.76
N GLU A 512 -10.05 -4.10 -1.64
CA GLU A 512 -11.36 -3.75 -2.20
C GLU A 512 -12.39 -3.62 -1.08
N LEU A 513 -13.53 -3.01 -1.37
CA LEU A 513 -14.63 -2.98 -0.40
C LEU A 513 -15.22 -4.37 -0.23
N GLU A 514 -15.40 -4.79 1.02
CA GLU A 514 -15.90 -6.10 1.39
C GLU A 514 -17.32 -6.35 0.86
N ASP A 515 -17.52 -7.52 0.26
CA ASP A 515 -18.77 -7.98 -0.34
C ASP A 515 -18.83 -9.52 -0.26
N GLU A 516 -19.99 -10.10 -0.06
CA GLU A 516 -20.18 -11.56 -0.01
C GLU A 516 -19.70 -12.26 -1.28
N ASN A 517 -19.94 -11.65 -2.44
CA ASN A 517 -19.47 -12.20 -3.72
C ASN A 517 -17.94 -12.22 -3.81
N LYS A 518 -17.28 -11.18 -3.30
CA LYS A 518 -15.83 -11.11 -3.27
C LYS A 518 -15.21 -12.11 -2.30
N GLU A 519 -15.87 -12.39 -1.18
CA GLU A 519 -15.45 -13.46 -0.27
C GLU A 519 -15.48 -14.84 -0.94
N GLU A 520 -16.52 -15.13 -1.72
CA GLU A 520 -16.62 -16.39 -2.46
C GLU A 520 -15.56 -16.50 -3.56
N ILE A 521 -15.28 -15.40 -4.27
CA ILE A 521 -14.21 -15.32 -5.26
C ILE A 521 -12.86 -15.57 -4.60
N ARG A 522 -12.59 -14.92 -3.49
CA ARG A 522 -11.37 -15.10 -2.71
C ARG A 522 -11.18 -16.56 -2.27
N ARG A 523 -12.22 -17.19 -1.76
CA ARG A 523 -12.20 -18.60 -1.37
C ARG A 523 -11.91 -19.52 -2.53
N SER A 524 -12.58 -19.31 -3.68
CA SER A 524 -12.35 -20.09 -4.90
C SER A 524 -10.93 -19.94 -5.42
N MET A 525 -10.36 -18.75 -5.36
CA MET A 525 -8.96 -18.49 -5.76
C MET A 525 -7.97 -19.19 -4.81
N ILE A 526 -8.20 -19.13 -3.50
CA ILE A 526 -7.38 -19.83 -2.50
C ILE A 526 -7.39 -21.33 -2.72
N ASP A 527 -8.55 -21.91 -3.07
CA ASP A 527 -8.70 -23.32 -3.35
C ASP A 527 -8.05 -23.76 -4.69
N GLY A 528 -7.54 -22.81 -5.46
CA GLY A 528 -6.88 -23.07 -6.74
C GLY A 528 -7.83 -23.40 -7.89
N ASN A 529 -9.09 -23.05 -7.78
CA ASN A 529 -10.10 -23.21 -8.83
C ASN A 529 -10.04 -22.05 -9.82
N ASP A 530 -10.46 -22.30 -11.04
CA ASP A 530 -10.73 -21.25 -12.04
C ASP A 530 -12.23 -20.96 -12.09
N GLY A 531 -12.59 -19.77 -12.53
CA GLY A 531 -13.99 -19.37 -12.63
C GLY A 531 -14.19 -17.97 -13.21
N GLN A 532 -15.46 -17.65 -13.42
CA GLN A 532 -15.91 -16.32 -13.87
C GLN A 532 -17.22 -15.98 -13.19
N ARG A 533 -17.34 -14.74 -12.74
CA ARG A 533 -18.55 -14.25 -12.09
C ARG A 533 -18.84 -12.81 -12.47
N PHE A 534 -20.10 -12.53 -12.78
CA PHE A 534 -20.60 -11.18 -12.99
C PHE A 534 -21.28 -10.69 -11.72
N ILE A 535 -20.80 -9.60 -11.14
CA ILE A 535 -21.29 -9.07 -9.87
C ILE A 535 -21.60 -7.58 -9.94
N LYS A 536 -22.56 -7.16 -9.11
CA LYS A 536 -22.82 -5.77 -8.81
C LYS A 536 -22.17 -5.45 -7.47
N THR A 537 -21.25 -4.50 -7.45
CA THR A 537 -20.43 -4.19 -6.27
C THR A 537 -20.22 -2.70 -6.10
N LEU A 538 -19.78 -2.31 -4.92
CA LEU A 538 -19.33 -0.95 -4.62
C LEU A 538 -17.83 -0.86 -4.82
N ILE A 539 -17.37 0.22 -5.43
CA ILE A 539 -15.95 0.53 -5.59
C ILE A 539 -15.65 1.94 -5.09
N LYS A 540 -14.46 2.12 -4.56
CA LYS A 540 -13.93 3.45 -4.25
C LYS A 540 -13.39 4.13 -5.51
N SER A 541 -13.57 5.44 -5.61
CA SER A 541 -12.88 6.24 -6.60
C SER A 541 -11.37 6.28 -6.34
N LEU A 542 -10.60 6.71 -7.34
CA LEU A 542 -9.14 6.75 -7.23
C LEU A 542 -8.65 7.71 -6.13
N ASP A 543 -9.37 8.80 -5.91
CA ASP A 543 -9.12 9.78 -4.84
C ASP A 543 -9.66 9.36 -3.46
N GLU A 544 -10.26 8.16 -3.36
CA GLU A 544 -10.84 7.58 -2.14
C GLU A 544 -11.97 8.42 -1.50
N GLN A 545 -12.57 9.35 -2.23
CA GLN A 545 -13.62 10.24 -1.72
C GLN A 545 -15.04 9.78 -2.06
N TYR A 546 -15.18 9.04 -3.14
CA TYR A 546 -16.47 8.64 -3.69
C TYR A 546 -16.61 7.12 -3.74
N ILE A 547 -17.85 6.66 -3.66
CA ILE A 547 -18.23 5.28 -3.88
C ILE A 547 -19.21 5.22 -5.04
N ASP A 548 -18.94 4.33 -6.00
CA ASP A 548 -19.80 4.06 -7.14
C ASP A 548 -20.31 2.63 -7.06
N GLU A 549 -21.61 2.44 -7.35
CA GLU A 549 -22.21 1.13 -7.50
C GLU A 549 -22.14 0.70 -8.96
N VAL A 550 -21.40 -0.38 -9.24
CA VAL A 550 -21.01 -0.77 -10.58
C VAL A 550 -21.16 -2.26 -10.81
N PHE A 551 -21.25 -2.63 -12.09
CA PHE A 551 -21.17 -4.01 -12.53
C PHE A 551 -19.75 -4.33 -12.97
N ARG A 552 -19.21 -5.48 -12.53
CA ARG A 552 -17.88 -5.98 -12.90
C ARG A 552 -17.94 -7.48 -13.16
N THR A 553 -17.12 -7.91 -14.10
CA THR A 553 -16.86 -9.34 -14.35
C THR A 553 -15.52 -9.70 -13.74
N TYR A 554 -15.54 -10.62 -12.78
CA TYR A 554 -14.35 -11.20 -12.18
C TYR A 554 -14.06 -12.55 -12.84
N THR A 555 -12.87 -12.71 -13.40
CA THR A 555 -12.40 -13.97 -13.98
C THR A 555 -11.08 -14.33 -13.33
N TRP A 556 -10.91 -15.55 -12.88
CA TRP A 556 -9.70 -15.97 -12.17
C TRP A 556 -9.25 -17.35 -12.62
N ALA A 557 -7.94 -17.58 -12.52
CA ALA A 557 -7.30 -18.85 -12.77
C ALA A 557 -6.05 -19.00 -11.91
N PRO A 558 -5.67 -20.21 -11.48
CA PRO A 558 -4.43 -20.43 -10.75
C PRO A 558 -3.22 -20.26 -11.67
N ILE A 559 -2.13 -19.73 -11.13
CA ILE A 559 -0.82 -19.75 -11.78
C ILE A 559 -0.17 -21.09 -11.46
N LYS A 560 -0.04 -21.96 -12.43
CA LYS A 560 0.49 -23.32 -12.23
C LYS A 560 1.92 -23.29 -11.70
N SER A 561 2.27 -24.27 -10.91
CA SER A 561 3.59 -24.39 -10.27
C SER A 561 3.95 -23.30 -9.27
N THR A 562 2.98 -22.50 -8.85
CA THR A 562 3.13 -21.45 -7.83
C THR A 562 1.99 -21.51 -6.83
N ASN A 563 2.12 -20.73 -5.76
CA ASN A 563 1.08 -20.60 -4.75
C ASN A 563 0.10 -19.44 -5.06
N TYR A 564 0.19 -18.86 -6.25
CA TYR A 564 -0.58 -17.67 -6.61
C TYR A 564 -1.78 -18.00 -7.49
N SER A 565 -2.82 -17.20 -7.35
CA SER A 565 -3.96 -17.16 -8.25
C SER A 565 -4.09 -15.78 -8.86
N LEU A 566 -4.35 -15.73 -10.15
CA LEU A 566 -4.50 -14.50 -10.91
C LEU A 566 -5.98 -14.22 -11.14
N GLY A 567 -6.39 -12.97 -10.96
CA GLY A 567 -7.73 -12.50 -11.26
C GLY A 567 -7.72 -11.32 -12.22
N LEU A 568 -8.77 -11.21 -13.00
CA LEU A 568 -9.02 -10.12 -13.93
C LEU A 568 -10.38 -9.52 -13.62
N VAL A 569 -10.44 -8.20 -13.53
CA VAL A 569 -11.67 -7.44 -13.34
C VAL A 569 -11.91 -6.59 -14.58
N LEU A 570 -13.05 -6.78 -15.22
CA LEU A 570 -13.45 -6.00 -16.38
C LEU A 570 -14.84 -5.36 -16.18
N PRO A 571 -14.98 -4.06 -16.46
CA PRO A 571 -16.29 -3.44 -16.60
C PRO A 571 -16.98 -3.88 -17.90
N PRO A 572 -18.32 -3.80 -17.99
CA PRO A 572 -19.05 -4.21 -19.18
C PRO A 572 -18.64 -3.47 -20.45
N TYR A 573 -18.30 -2.20 -20.34
CA TYR A 573 -17.90 -1.37 -21.50
C TYR A 573 -16.45 -1.62 -21.96
N SER A 574 -15.63 -2.37 -21.23
CA SER A 574 -14.26 -2.76 -21.61
C SER A 574 -14.21 -4.12 -22.32
N THR A 575 -15.33 -4.74 -22.61
CA THR A 575 -15.39 -5.96 -23.41
C THR A 575 -14.83 -5.76 -24.80
N TYR A 576 -14.99 -4.58 -25.35
CA TYR A 576 -14.46 -4.18 -26.64
C TYR A 576 -13.51 -3.00 -26.48
N TYR A 577 -12.48 -2.96 -27.31
CA TYR A 577 -11.53 -1.86 -27.34
C TYR A 577 -11.13 -1.50 -28.77
N ILE A 578 -10.68 -0.27 -28.95
CA ILE A 578 -10.22 0.26 -30.23
C ILE A 578 -8.75 -0.09 -30.42
N GLN A 579 -8.45 -0.69 -31.56
CA GLN A 579 -7.08 -0.83 -32.04
C GLN A 579 -6.93 -0.05 -33.37
N ALA A 580 -6.18 1.03 -33.32
CA ALA A 580 -5.87 1.80 -34.52
C ALA A 580 -4.84 1.09 -35.39
N ASN A 581 -5.00 1.17 -36.72
CA ASN A 581 -4.03 0.70 -37.69
C ASN A 581 -3.78 1.83 -38.71
N LEU A 582 -2.70 2.56 -38.50
CA LEU A 582 -2.34 3.74 -39.28
C LEU A 582 -1.08 3.53 -40.14
N SER A 583 -0.55 2.30 -40.24
CA SER A 583 0.70 2.01 -40.92
C SER A 583 0.72 2.51 -42.37
N ASP A 584 -0.34 2.21 -43.12
CA ASP A 584 -0.44 2.60 -44.54
C ASP A 584 -0.54 4.13 -44.70
N GLN A 585 -1.30 4.79 -43.85
CA GLN A 585 -1.53 6.23 -43.88
C GLN A 585 -0.27 7.01 -43.56
N ILE A 586 0.50 6.58 -42.56
CA ILE A 586 1.72 7.26 -42.16
C ILE A 586 2.83 7.07 -43.20
N LEU A 587 2.89 5.91 -43.86
CA LEU A 587 3.78 5.69 -45.00
C LEU A 587 3.45 6.56 -46.18
N GLN A 588 2.17 6.77 -46.47
CA GLN A 588 1.70 7.65 -47.59
C GLN A 588 2.07 9.14 -47.34
N VAL A 589 2.01 9.59 -46.10
CA VAL A 589 2.38 10.99 -45.74
C VAL A 589 3.85 11.26 -45.90
N LYS A 590 4.72 10.26 -45.71
CA LYS A 590 6.17 10.39 -45.93
C LYS A 590 6.60 10.41 -47.42
N LEU A 591 5.67 10.14 -48.34
CA LEU A 591 5.93 10.22 -49.77
C LEU A 591 5.64 11.66 -50.31
N PRO A 592 6.60 12.38 -50.89
CA PRO A 592 6.50 13.83 -51.08
C PRO A 592 5.51 14.32 -52.16
N ASN A 593 4.68 13.49 -52.74
CA ASN A 593 3.83 13.80 -53.90
C ASN A 593 2.31 13.62 -53.72
N ILE A 594 1.79 13.32 -52.56
CA ILE A 594 0.37 13.10 -52.37
C ILE A 594 -0.16 14.04 -51.28
N LYS A 595 -0.80 15.15 -51.71
CA LYS A 595 -1.60 16.02 -50.84
C LYS A 595 -3.02 15.42 -50.75
N MET A 596 -3.29 14.67 -49.68
CA MET A 596 -4.65 14.34 -49.28
C MET A 596 -5.05 15.18 -48.07
N LYS A 597 -6.13 15.95 -48.20
CA LYS A 597 -6.65 16.88 -47.18
C LYS A 597 -7.06 16.17 -45.86
N ASP A 598 -7.32 14.88 -45.93
CA ASP A 598 -7.88 14.14 -44.80
C ASP A 598 -6.82 13.61 -43.81
N PHE A 599 -5.52 13.75 -44.14
CA PHE A 599 -4.41 13.24 -43.31
C PHE A 599 -3.61 14.30 -42.58
N GLU A 600 -3.94 15.57 -42.78
CA GLU A 600 -3.28 16.67 -42.06
C GLU A 600 -3.45 16.59 -40.56
N TYR A 601 -4.53 15.95 -40.08
CA TYR A 601 -4.84 15.76 -38.67
C TYR A 601 -4.01 14.66 -37.97
N LEU A 602 -3.32 13.81 -38.70
CA LEU A 602 -2.47 12.72 -38.17
C LEU A 602 -0.98 13.09 -38.13
N LEU A 603 -0.66 14.32 -38.55
CA LEU A 603 0.71 14.82 -38.58
C LEU A 603 1.15 15.39 -37.21
N PRO A 604 2.46 15.56 -36.98
CA PRO A 604 3.00 16.24 -35.78
C PRO A 604 2.34 17.58 -35.48
N ASN A 605 1.91 18.33 -36.52
CA ASN A 605 1.22 19.60 -36.39
C ASN A 605 -0.11 19.52 -35.60
N SER A 606 -0.74 18.36 -35.52
CA SER A 606 -1.95 18.17 -34.71
C SER A 606 -1.69 18.26 -33.20
N PHE A 607 -0.45 18.08 -32.78
CA PHE A 607 -0.04 18.27 -31.37
C PHE A 607 0.24 19.75 -31.04
N GLU A 608 0.53 20.56 -32.03
CA GLU A 608 0.87 21.99 -31.89
C GLU A 608 -0.31 22.95 -32.17
N SER A 609 -1.44 22.45 -32.59
CA SER A 609 -2.61 23.23 -32.99
C SER A 609 -3.35 23.88 -31.81
N GLU A 610 -4.37 24.69 -32.10
CA GLU A 610 -5.26 25.23 -31.08
C GLU A 610 -5.86 24.09 -30.21
N GLY A 611 -5.95 24.32 -28.89
CA GLY A 611 -6.25 23.29 -27.91
C GLY A 611 -4.98 22.61 -27.44
N HIS A 612 -4.55 22.94 -26.22
CA HIS A 612 -3.34 22.35 -25.62
C HIS A 612 -3.49 20.85 -25.40
N VAL A 613 -2.44 20.10 -25.72
CA VAL A 613 -2.42 18.63 -25.61
C VAL A 613 -1.60 18.21 -24.41
N PHE A 614 -2.21 17.40 -23.55
CA PHE A 614 -1.51 16.66 -22.51
C PHE A 614 -1.38 15.20 -22.94
N ILE A 615 -0.16 14.70 -23.02
CA ILE A 615 0.13 13.31 -23.38
C ILE A 615 0.31 12.49 -22.11
N ALA A 616 -0.36 11.35 -22.04
CA ALA A 616 -0.15 10.39 -20.97
C ALA A 616 1.29 9.86 -20.98
N PRO A 617 2.01 9.81 -19.85
CA PRO A 617 3.35 9.29 -19.76
C PRO A 617 3.35 7.75 -19.83
N ARG A 618 3.36 7.20 -21.05
CA ARG A 618 3.38 5.77 -21.34
C ARG A 618 4.67 5.40 -22.07
N GLU A 619 5.06 4.16 -21.99
CA GLU A 619 6.22 3.63 -22.71
C GLU A 619 5.89 3.41 -24.19
N TYR A 620 5.73 4.48 -24.96
CA TYR A 620 5.41 4.40 -26.39
C TYR A 620 6.55 3.82 -27.20
N CYS A 621 7.77 4.24 -26.94
CA CYS A 621 8.98 3.78 -27.61
C CYS A 621 10.12 3.64 -26.58
N LYS A 622 11.06 2.75 -26.86
CA LYS A 622 12.22 2.50 -25.99
C LYS A 622 13.18 3.69 -25.83
N ASP A 623 13.25 4.54 -26.85
CA ASP A 623 14.15 5.69 -26.89
C ASP A 623 13.50 6.98 -26.35
N LEU A 624 12.29 6.88 -25.80
CA LEU A 624 11.54 7.99 -25.22
C LEU A 624 11.63 7.94 -23.70
N ASP A 625 12.32 8.90 -23.11
CA ASP A 625 12.40 9.05 -21.67
C ASP A 625 11.09 9.62 -21.12
N LEU A 626 10.57 9.00 -20.07
CA LEU A 626 9.39 9.48 -19.36
C LEU A 626 9.76 10.73 -18.56
N SER A 627 8.97 11.79 -18.71
CA SER A 627 9.12 13.03 -17.95
C SER A 627 7.77 13.45 -17.34
N ASP A 628 7.80 13.94 -16.11
CA ASP A 628 6.62 14.48 -15.43
C ASP A 628 6.23 15.86 -16.00
N ASN A 629 7.14 16.52 -16.72
CA ASN A 629 6.87 17.77 -17.41
C ASN A 629 6.24 17.49 -18.80
N ASN A 630 4.95 17.78 -18.93
CA ASN A 630 4.20 17.55 -20.17
C ASN A 630 4.82 18.25 -21.40
N THR A 631 5.31 19.48 -21.24
CA THR A 631 5.90 20.24 -22.37
C THR A 631 7.17 19.57 -22.86
N GLU A 632 8.06 19.19 -21.97
CA GLU A 632 9.29 18.48 -22.31
C GLU A 632 8.99 17.10 -22.92
N PHE A 633 8.07 16.36 -22.35
CA PHE A 633 7.67 15.06 -22.86
C PHE A 633 7.05 15.16 -24.26
N LEU A 634 6.19 16.17 -24.49
CA LEU A 634 5.59 16.43 -25.78
C LEU A 634 6.63 16.79 -26.84
N GLU A 635 7.58 17.66 -26.53
CA GLU A 635 8.68 18.05 -27.44
C GLU A 635 9.56 16.84 -27.79
N ASN A 636 9.92 16.04 -26.81
CA ASN A 636 10.71 14.82 -27.02
C ASN A 636 9.95 13.79 -27.87
N PHE A 637 8.65 13.67 -27.66
CA PHE A 637 7.79 12.79 -28.45
C PHE A 637 7.71 13.24 -29.92
N ILE A 638 7.47 14.51 -30.16
CA ILE A 638 7.42 15.08 -31.52
C ILE A 638 8.77 14.88 -32.24
N ALA A 639 9.89 15.18 -31.57
CA ALA A 639 11.22 14.99 -32.12
C ALA A 639 11.55 13.52 -32.46
N LEU A 640 11.04 12.60 -31.68
CA LEU A 640 11.18 11.16 -31.92
C LEU A 640 10.33 10.72 -33.10
N MET A 641 9.08 11.22 -33.21
CA MET A 641 8.16 10.88 -34.30
C MET A 641 8.67 11.32 -35.69
N GLU A 642 9.47 12.37 -35.76
CA GLU A 642 10.12 12.80 -37.03
C GLU A 642 11.16 11.78 -37.50
N LYS A 643 11.82 11.08 -36.59
CA LYS A 643 12.93 10.17 -36.87
C LYS A 643 12.52 8.71 -37.07
N VAL A 644 11.47 8.26 -36.38
CA VAL A 644 11.05 6.86 -36.32
C VAL A 644 9.97 6.54 -37.35
N THR A 645 10.05 5.34 -37.95
CA THR A 645 8.98 4.82 -38.80
C THR A 645 7.89 4.18 -37.94
N PRO A 646 6.61 4.29 -38.33
CA PRO A 646 5.48 3.81 -37.52
C PRO A 646 5.48 2.31 -37.22
N ASP A 647 6.14 1.50 -38.03
CA ASP A 647 6.25 0.04 -37.86
C ASP A 647 7.60 -0.36 -37.20
N SER A 648 8.27 0.59 -36.56
CA SER A 648 9.53 0.31 -35.84
C SER A 648 9.29 -0.70 -34.73
N LYS A 649 10.15 -1.73 -34.68
CA LYS A 649 10.17 -2.70 -33.58
C LYS A 649 10.54 -2.11 -32.22
N GLN A 650 11.00 -0.86 -32.19
CA GLN A 650 11.38 -0.14 -30.97
C GLN A 650 10.17 0.49 -30.28
N CYS A 651 9.06 0.66 -30.99
CA CYS A 651 7.85 1.29 -30.47
C CYS A 651 6.71 0.28 -30.30
N ASP A 652 5.86 0.53 -29.29
CA ASP A 652 4.62 -0.19 -29.12
C ASP A 652 3.58 0.37 -30.11
N ASN A 653 3.29 -0.38 -31.17
CA ASN A 653 2.39 0.05 -32.22
C ASN A 653 0.96 0.27 -31.74
N PHE A 654 0.50 -0.50 -30.76
CA PHE A 654 -0.83 -0.32 -30.18
C PHE A 654 -0.96 1.06 -29.52
N LEU A 655 -0.05 1.37 -28.61
CA LEU A 655 -0.06 2.66 -27.88
C LEU A 655 0.14 3.84 -28.84
N LEU A 656 1.09 3.73 -29.74
CA LEU A 656 1.46 4.81 -30.64
C LEU A 656 0.35 5.14 -31.65
N HIS A 657 -0.21 4.15 -32.29
CA HIS A 657 -1.28 4.35 -33.27
C HIS A 657 -2.55 4.86 -32.63
N ASN A 658 -2.92 4.36 -31.45
CA ASN A 658 -4.07 4.88 -30.70
C ASN A 658 -3.87 6.33 -30.28
N LEU A 659 -2.67 6.70 -29.85
CA LEU A 659 -2.35 8.08 -29.50
C LEU A 659 -2.52 9.01 -30.69
N ILE A 660 -1.98 8.65 -31.84
CA ILE A 660 -2.06 9.44 -33.08
C ILE A 660 -3.52 9.57 -33.56
N LEU A 661 -4.27 8.47 -33.57
CA LEU A 661 -5.68 8.47 -33.91
C LEU A 661 -6.48 9.42 -33.02
N ASP A 662 -6.33 9.31 -31.71
CA ASP A 662 -7.06 10.12 -30.75
C ASP A 662 -6.64 11.59 -30.80
N THR A 663 -5.40 11.89 -31.09
CA THR A 663 -4.94 13.25 -31.31
C THR A 663 -5.65 13.85 -32.53
N GLY A 664 -5.73 13.14 -33.65
CA GLY A 664 -6.44 13.56 -34.84
C GLY A 664 -7.95 13.77 -34.61
N ILE A 665 -8.59 12.85 -33.89
CA ILE A 665 -10.03 12.92 -33.55
C ILE A 665 -10.32 14.13 -32.67
N THR A 666 -9.51 14.37 -31.63
CA THR A 666 -9.70 15.51 -30.73
C THR A 666 -9.41 16.83 -31.42
N GLN A 667 -8.49 16.89 -32.40
CA GLN A 667 -8.27 18.06 -33.24
C GLN A 667 -9.49 18.38 -34.08
N GLN A 668 -10.13 17.39 -34.68
CA GLN A 668 -11.37 17.58 -35.43
C GLN A 668 -12.48 18.11 -34.52
N LEU A 669 -12.56 17.66 -33.28
CA LEU A 669 -13.50 18.15 -32.28
C LEU A 669 -13.29 19.64 -32.01
N VAL A 670 -12.07 20.08 -31.83
CA VAL A 670 -11.71 21.50 -31.63
C VAL A 670 -12.18 22.32 -32.84
N ASP A 671 -11.85 21.90 -34.05
CA ASP A 671 -12.14 22.65 -35.27
C ASP A 671 -13.65 22.71 -35.58
N GLN A 672 -14.40 21.66 -35.27
CA GLN A 672 -15.84 21.57 -35.63
C GLN A 672 -16.77 22.12 -34.55
N VAL A 673 -16.38 22.09 -33.28
CA VAL A 673 -17.27 22.40 -32.15
C VAL A 673 -16.81 23.61 -31.36
N TRP A 674 -15.55 23.64 -30.94
CA TRP A 674 -15.09 24.58 -29.90
C TRP A 674 -14.63 25.93 -30.45
N LYS A 675 -14.08 25.94 -31.65
CA LYS A 675 -13.45 27.13 -32.21
C LYS A 675 -14.42 28.31 -32.43
N ASP A 676 -15.65 27.99 -32.80
CA ASP A 676 -16.68 28.97 -33.15
C ASP A 676 -17.58 29.37 -31.95
N GLN A 677 -17.33 28.83 -30.78
CA GLN A 677 -18.14 29.05 -29.59
C GLN A 677 -17.46 30.05 -28.63
N ASP A 678 -18.28 30.96 -28.08
CA ASP A 678 -17.82 31.89 -27.06
C ASP A 678 -18.03 31.29 -25.65
N LEU A 679 -16.93 30.87 -24.99
CA LEU A 679 -16.96 30.30 -23.66
C LEU A 679 -17.44 31.29 -22.59
N ASN A 680 -17.14 32.58 -22.76
CA ASN A 680 -17.49 33.62 -21.78
C ASN A 680 -19.00 33.82 -21.64
N THR A 681 -19.76 33.67 -22.74
CA THR A 681 -21.22 33.79 -22.73
C THR A 681 -21.87 32.75 -21.79
N TYR A 682 -21.25 31.61 -21.63
CA TYR A 682 -21.76 30.52 -20.80
C TYR A 682 -21.02 30.32 -19.47
N SER A 683 -20.13 31.28 -19.15
CA SER A 683 -19.35 31.22 -17.90
C SER A 683 -18.50 29.97 -17.77
N LEU A 684 -17.82 29.62 -18.86
CA LEU A 684 -16.91 28.47 -18.91
C LEU A 684 -15.45 28.93 -18.88
N LEU A 685 -14.64 28.26 -18.08
CA LEU A 685 -13.19 28.47 -18.04
C LEU A 685 -12.48 27.65 -19.12
N ALA A 686 -12.93 26.42 -19.32
CA ALA A 686 -12.33 25.50 -20.28
C ALA A 686 -13.35 24.47 -20.79
N VAL A 687 -13.04 23.88 -21.93
CA VAL A 687 -13.64 22.64 -22.42
C VAL A 687 -12.53 21.65 -22.68
N PHE A 688 -12.78 20.37 -22.44
CA PHE A 688 -11.76 19.33 -22.55
C PHE A 688 -12.33 18.02 -23.08
N ALA A 689 -11.45 17.21 -23.64
CA ALA A 689 -11.72 15.84 -24.04
C ALA A 689 -10.51 14.97 -23.67
N ALA A 690 -10.76 13.89 -22.94
CA ALA A 690 -9.77 12.87 -22.61
C ALA A 690 -10.13 11.56 -23.28
N THR A 691 -9.14 10.82 -23.78
CA THR A 691 -9.37 9.59 -24.53
C THR A 691 -8.57 8.40 -23.95
N ASP A 692 -9.01 7.18 -24.25
CA ASP A 692 -8.30 5.95 -23.89
C ASP A 692 -6.91 5.85 -24.53
N GLY A 693 -6.69 6.51 -25.66
CA GLY A 693 -5.40 6.56 -26.33
C GLY A 693 -4.32 7.35 -25.61
N GLY A 694 -4.69 8.09 -24.57
CA GLY A 694 -3.73 8.83 -23.72
C GLY A 694 -3.61 10.32 -24.02
N ILE A 695 -4.60 10.91 -24.71
CA ILE A 695 -4.66 12.35 -25.00
C ILE A 695 -5.70 13.02 -24.12
N THR A 696 -5.32 14.12 -23.51
CA THR A 696 -6.24 15.10 -22.91
C THR A 696 -6.05 16.43 -23.62
N ARG A 697 -7.07 16.88 -24.32
CA ARG A 697 -7.05 18.17 -25.05
C ARG A 697 -7.90 19.18 -24.30
N VAL A 698 -7.31 20.34 -24.01
CA VAL A 698 -7.94 21.44 -23.28
C VAL A 698 -7.99 22.66 -24.16
N PHE A 699 -9.17 23.26 -24.31
CA PHE A 699 -9.38 24.49 -25.04
C PHE A 699 -10.03 25.56 -24.15
N PRO A 700 -9.63 26.85 -24.18
CA PRO A 700 -8.52 27.44 -24.95
C PRO A 700 -7.14 27.16 -24.36
N ASN A 701 -6.08 27.44 -25.11
CA ASN A 701 -4.70 27.18 -24.69
C ASN A 701 -4.31 27.83 -23.36
N LYS A 702 -4.86 28.99 -23.04
CA LYS A 702 -4.64 29.67 -21.76
C LYS A 702 -5.16 28.88 -20.56
N ALA A 703 -6.15 28.05 -20.76
CA ALA A 703 -6.70 27.23 -19.68
C ALA A 703 -5.79 26.06 -19.29
N ALA A 704 -4.78 25.77 -20.11
CA ALA A 704 -3.81 24.72 -19.82
C ALA A 704 -2.86 25.09 -18.66
N ASP A 705 -2.61 26.37 -18.43
CA ASP A 705 -1.74 26.85 -17.35
C ASP A 705 -2.39 26.60 -15.98
N ASP A 706 -3.72 26.59 -15.91
CA ASP A 706 -4.51 26.34 -14.71
C ASP A 706 -5.10 24.90 -14.65
N TRP A 707 -4.56 24.01 -15.48
CA TRP A 707 -5.03 22.63 -15.52
C TRP A 707 -4.27 21.76 -14.53
N GLU A 708 -4.93 21.31 -13.46
CA GLU A 708 -4.33 20.57 -12.34
C GLU A 708 -4.56 19.06 -12.42
N GLU A 709 -5.31 18.57 -13.41
CA GLU A 709 -5.61 17.14 -13.52
C GLU A 709 -4.44 16.34 -14.10
N GLU A 710 -4.36 15.08 -13.73
CA GLU A 710 -3.33 14.16 -14.20
C GLU A 710 -3.31 14.02 -15.73
N PRO A 711 -2.12 14.04 -16.37
CA PRO A 711 -2.00 13.85 -17.81
C PRO A 711 -2.44 12.45 -18.28
N GLU A 712 -2.27 11.44 -17.44
CA GLU A 712 -2.75 10.08 -17.73
C GLU A 712 -4.24 9.97 -17.38
N PRO A 713 -5.14 9.80 -18.37
CA PRO A 713 -6.58 9.70 -18.10
C PRO A 713 -6.93 8.55 -17.18
N PHE A 714 -6.19 7.45 -17.20
CA PHE A 714 -6.43 6.30 -16.35
C PHE A 714 -6.15 6.56 -14.87
N ASN A 715 -5.39 7.61 -14.56
CA ASN A 715 -5.12 8.06 -13.19
C ASN A 715 -6.00 9.25 -12.77
N ALA A 716 -6.88 9.74 -13.63
CA ALA A 716 -7.79 10.83 -13.33
C ALA A 716 -9.13 10.29 -12.77
N SER A 717 -9.55 10.79 -11.61
CA SER A 717 -10.80 10.31 -10.98
C SER A 717 -12.04 10.69 -11.79
N PHE A 718 -12.06 11.87 -12.42
CA PHE A 718 -13.18 12.29 -13.26
C PHE A 718 -13.39 11.35 -14.45
N TYR A 719 -12.29 10.88 -15.06
CA TYR A 719 -12.34 9.97 -16.21
C TYR A 719 -12.96 8.63 -15.83
N ARG A 720 -12.43 8.01 -14.76
CA ARG A 720 -12.93 6.72 -14.29
C ARG A 720 -14.38 6.78 -13.84
N ARG A 721 -14.75 7.82 -13.08
CA ARG A 721 -16.12 7.99 -12.63
C ARG A 721 -17.11 8.26 -13.76
N SER A 722 -16.70 9.04 -14.76
CA SER A 722 -17.55 9.31 -15.94
C SER A 722 -17.81 8.06 -16.76
N LEU A 723 -16.84 7.13 -16.84
CA LEU A 723 -17.03 5.84 -17.49
C LEU A 723 -18.04 4.94 -16.76
N ASP A 724 -18.01 4.97 -15.42
CA ASP A 724 -18.86 4.10 -14.58
C ASP A 724 -20.27 4.65 -14.36
N ASN A 725 -20.47 5.94 -14.46
CA ASN A 725 -21.75 6.59 -14.20
C ASN A 725 -22.44 7.06 -15.49
N LYS A 726 -23.77 7.06 -15.48
CA LYS A 726 -24.58 7.65 -16.54
C LYS A 726 -24.87 9.11 -16.20
N GLY A 727 -24.87 9.97 -17.21
CA GLY A 727 -25.13 11.38 -17.05
C GLY A 727 -23.88 12.21 -16.75
N TYR A 728 -24.10 13.40 -16.22
CA TYR A 728 -23.04 14.38 -15.99
C TYR A 728 -22.52 14.24 -14.57
N ILE A 729 -21.19 14.15 -14.45
CA ILE A 729 -20.49 14.04 -13.17
C ILE A 729 -19.85 15.37 -12.84
N PHE A 730 -20.25 15.94 -11.71
CA PHE A 730 -19.68 17.17 -11.15
C PHE A 730 -18.58 16.81 -10.17
N LYS A 731 -17.43 17.42 -10.33
CA LYS A 731 -16.29 17.29 -9.40
C LYS A 731 -15.93 18.70 -8.93
N PRO A 732 -16.25 19.06 -7.66
CA PRO A 732 -15.79 20.29 -7.07
C PRO A 732 -14.27 20.22 -6.80
N PRO A 733 -13.56 21.38 -6.65
CA PRO A 733 -12.15 21.36 -6.30
C PRO A 733 -11.96 20.74 -4.90
N TYR A 734 -10.98 19.85 -4.76
CA TYR A 734 -10.64 19.26 -3.47
C TYR A 734 -9.89 20.27 -2.60
N ARG A 735 -10.31 20.42 -1.34
CA ARG A 735 -9.65 21.26 -0.35
C ARG A 735 -9.35 20.43 0.88
N ASP A 736 -8.08 20.15 1.10
CA ASP A 736 -7.63 19.50 2.31
C ASP A 736 -7.67 20.47 3.50
N ALA A 737 -8.06 19.98 4.68
CA ALA A 737 -8.20 20.76 5.91
C ALA A 737 -6.89 21.42 6.40
N GLY A 738 -5.74 21.03 5.84
CA GLY A 738 -4.40 21.53 6.19
C GLY A 738 -3.88 22.73 5.38
N TYR A 739 -4.50 23.10 4.29
CA TYR A 739 -4.00 24.14 3.40
C TYR A 739 -4.50 25.54 3.84
N ARG A 740 -3.76 26.17 4.76
CA ARG A 740 -3.96 27.56 5.18
C ARG A 740 -3.07 28.54 4.41
N GLY A 741 -3.02 28.50 3.10
CA GLY A 741 -2.08 29.41 2.46
C GLY A 741 -2.04 29.40 0.94
N LEU A 742 -3.17 29.33 0.27
CA LEU A 742 -3.22 29.74 -1.14
C LEU A 742 -3.70 31.19 -1.21
N ASP A 743 -2.87 32.04 -1.78
CA ASP A 743 -3.22 33.39 -2.18
C ASP A 743 -4.43 33.33 -3.12
N LEU A 744 -5.59 33.61 -2.54
CA LEU A 744 -6.91 33.53 -3.19
C LEU A 744 -7.16 34.66 -4.22
N GLU A 745 -6.17 35.53 -4.43
CA GLU A 745 -6.39 36.71 -5.29
C GLU A 745 -6.22 36.45 -6.79
N ASN A 746 -5.69 35.29 -7.23
CA ASN A 746 -5.41 35.07 -8.67
C ASN A 746 -5.88 33.74 -9.29
N ASN A 747 -6.46 32.79 -8.57
CA ASN A 747 -6.90 31.53 -9.14
C ASN A 747 -8.41 31.44 -9.25
N THR A 748 -8.93 31.50 -10.47
CA THR A 748 -10.32 31.19 -10.81
C THR A 748 -10.60 29.72 -10.48
N ILE A 749 -11.41 29.50 -9.44
CA ILE A 749 -11.79 28.16 -9.01
C ILE A 749 -12.83 27.62 -9.99
N GLY A 750 -12.57 26.44 -10.56
CA GLY A 750 -13.45 25.78 -11.52
C GLY A 750 -14.04 24.48 -11.01
N ILE A 751 -15.25 24.19 -11.42
CA ILE A 751 -15.93 22.92 -11.21
C ILE A 751 -15.87 22.11 -12.51
N LEU A 752 -15.37 20.89 -12.45
CA LEU A 752 -15.36 19.98 -13.60
C LEU A 752 -16.72 19.30 -13.74
N VAL A 753 -17.24 19.32 -14.96
CA VAL A 753 -18.43 18.56 -15.35
C VAL A 753 -18.05 17.69 -16.52
N SER A 754 -18.22 16.39 -16.41
CA SER A 754 -17.78 15.45 -17.43
C SER A 754 -18.82 14.35 -17.69
N THR A 755 -18.77 13.78 -18.88
CA THR A 755 -19.59 12.64 -19.28
C THR A 755 -18.84 11.75 -20.24
N ALA A 756 -19.08 10.45 -20.19
CA ALA A 756 -18.51 9.51 -21.16
C ALA A 756 -19.22 9.55 -22.50
N VAL A 757 -18.45 9.37 -23.56
CA VAL A 757 -18.97 9.20 -24.92
C VAL A 757 -19.16 7.72 -25.18
N GLU A 758 -20.39 7.30 -25.40
CA GLU A 758 -20.73 5.93 -25.76
C GLU A 758 -20.79 5.77 -27.28
N LEU A 759 -19.99 4.88 -27.81
CA LEU A 759 -19.90 4.56 -29.22
C LEU A 759 -20.52 3.18 -29.48
N SER A 760 -21.46 3.07 -30.39
CA SER A 760 -22.08 1.83 -30.81
C SER A 760 -21.74 1.52 -32.26
N ILE A 761 -20.97 0.46 -32.49
CA ILE A 761 -20.57 -0.01 -33.82
C ILE A 761 -21.15 -1.39 -34.06
N GLY A 762 -22.27 -1.49 -34.75
CA GLY A 762 -23.06 -2.71 -34.85
C GLY A 762 -23.61 -3.11 -33.48
N ASP A 763 -23.32 -4.33 -33.04
CA ASP A 763 -23.74 -4.85 -31.71
C ASP A 763 -22.73 -4.57 -30.61
N LYS A 764 -21.63 -3.87 -30.91
CA LYS A 764 -20.53 -3.59 -29.97
C LYS A 764 -20.63 -2.21 -29.37
N THR A 765 -20.62 -2.11 -28.07
CA THR A 765 -20.67 -0.86 -27.33
C THR A 765 -19.37 -0.64 -26.57
N LEU A 766 -18.79 0.55 -26.69
CA LEU A 766 -17.56 0.94 -26.00
C LEU A 766 -17.60 2.43 -25.62
N LYS A 767 -16.77 2.81 -24.68
CA LYS A 767 -16.64 4.19 -24.20
C LYS A 767 -15.19 4.67 -24.38
N PRO A 768 -14.83 5.18 -25.56
CA PRO A 768 -13.44 5.50 -25.89
C PRO A 768 -12.95 6.85 -25.36
N ALA A 769 -13.86 7.72 -24.92
CA ALA A 769 -13.52 9.07 -24.52
C ALA A 769 -14.46 9.61 -23.45
N VAL A 770 -13.99 10.62 -22.74
CA VAL A 770 -14.77 11.45 -21.82
C VAL A 770 -14.61 12.91 -22.23
N VAL A 771 -15.70 13.62 -22.33
CA VAL A 771 -15.73 15.06 -22.65
C VAL A 771 -16.34 15.83 -21.51
N GLY A 772 -15.96 17.09 -21.37
CA GLY A 772 -16.47 17.91 -20.30
C GLY A 772 -16.11 19.37 -20.38
N VAL A 773 -16.58 20.12 -19.40
CA VAL A 773 -16.36 21.55 -19.27
C VAL A 773 -15.89 21.88 -17.85
N LYS A 774 -15.13 22.97 -17.72
CA LYS A 774 -14.77 23.57 -16.45
C LYS A 774 -15.59 24.84 -16.25
N LEU A 775 -16.49 24.80 -15.25
CA LEU A 775 -17.37 25.90 -14.92
C LEU A 775 -16.66 26.92 -14.03
N ASP A 776 -16.90 28.21 -14.29
CA ASP A 776 -16.47 29.28 -13.41
C ASP A 776 -17.37 29.30 -12.15
N LEU A 777 -16.79 29.06 -10.98
CA LEU A 777 -17.52 28.98 -9.71
C LEU A 777 -18.29 30.28 -9.42
N GLU A 778 -17.67 31.44 -9.62
CA GLU A 778 -18.28 32.75 -9.30
C GLU A 778 -19.49 33.01 -10.18
N ALA A 779 -19.30 32.91 -11.47
CA ALA A 779 -20.36 33.17 -12.43
C ALA A 779 -21.51 32.15 -12.32
N TRP A 780 -21.20 30.89 -12.04
CA TRP A 780 -22.23 29.86 -11.85
C TRP A 780 -22.96 29.96 -10.52
N ALA A 781 -22.33 30.46 -9.46
CA ALA A 781 -22.98 30.74 -8.19
C ALA A 781 -24.05 31.83 -8.37
N GLU A 782 -23.75 32.90 -9.09
CA GLU A 782 -24.72 33.93 -9.41
C GLU A 782 -25.85 33.40 -10.35
N LYS A 783 -25.50 32.62 -11.34
CA LYS A 783 -26.45 31.96 -12.22
C LYS A 783 -27.38 30.99 -11.47
N PHE A 784 -26.83 30.26 -10.51
CA PHE A 784 -27.60 29.38 -9.65
C PHE A 784 -28.63 30.12 -8.81
N LYS A 785 -28.28 31.27 -8.24
CA LYS A 785 -29.22 32.12 -7.51
C LYS A 785 -30.40 32.53 -8.38
N VAL A 786 -30.12 32.95 -9.62
CA VAL A 786 -31.18 33.34 -10.60
C VAL A 786 -32.04 32.16 -11.03
N LEU A 787 -31.42 31.00 -11.29
CA LEU A 787 -32.15 29.78 -11.71
C LEU A 787 -33.04 29.24 -10.60
N ALA A 788 -32.64 29.38 -9.35
CA ALA A 788 -33.40 28.99 -8.17
C ALA A 788 -34.31 30.14 -7.66
N SER A 789 -34.69 31.05 -8.49
CA SER A 789 -35.60 32.18 -8.21
C SER A 789 -36.91 32.07 -8.95
N ASN A 790 -37.90 32.84 -8.56
CA ASN A 790 -39.19 32.94 -9.19
C ASN A 790 -39.25 33.94 -10.35
N ARG A 791 -38.08 34.51 -10.76
CA ARG A 791 -38.00 35.42 -11.87
C ARG A 791 -38.20 34.69 -13.21
N THR A 792 -39.02 35.28 -14.06
CA THR A 792 -39.13 34.90 -15.48
C THR A 792 -38.22 35.83 -16.30
N ASP A 793 -37.64 35.36 -17.39
CA ASP A 793 -36.68 36.09 -18.26
C ASP A 793 -37.22 37.42 -18.84
N ARG A 794 -38.45 37.77 -18.55
CA ARG A 794 -39.14 39.02 -19.02
C ARG A 794 -39.09 40.16 -18.02
N ASP A 795 -38.68 39.95 -16.76
CA ASP A 795 -38.74 40.99 -15.72
C ASP A 795 -37.36 41.61 -15.46
N GLN A 796 -36.79 42.32 -16.41
CA GLN A 796 -35.53 43.07 -16.25
C GLN A 796 -35.65 44.38 -15.46
N LEU A 797 -36.83 44.76 -14.98
CA LEU A 797 -36.99 45.98 -14.20
C LEU A 797 -37.82 45.76 -12.95
N GLY A 798 -37.15 45.78 -11.81
CA GLY A 798 -37.81 46.01 -10.53
C GLY A 798 -37.35 45.11 -9.38
N THR A 799 -36.52 45.68 -8.51
CA THR A 799 -36.25 45.12 -7.19
C THR A 799 -37.55 45.04 -6.37
N ARG A 800 -38.25 43.91 -6.44
CA ARG A 800 -39.29 43.61 -5.45
C ARG A 800 -38.63 43.21 -4.14
N ARG A 801 -38.45 44.16 -3.25
CA ARG A 801 -38.24 43.85 -1.84
C ARG A 801 -39.52 43.24 -1.30
N CYS A 802 -39.48 42.06 -0.72
CA CYS A 802 -40.60 41.52 0.01
C CYS A 802 -40.82 42.33 1.27
N ASP A 803 -41.95 43.05 1.30
CA ASP A 803 -42.42 43.72 2.52
C ASP A 803 -43.20 42.72 3.40
N PRO A 804 -43.07 42.81 4.75
CA PRO A 804 -43.76 41.91 5.68
C PRO A 804 -45.27 41.81 5.53
N SER A 805 -45.87 42.67 4.72
CA SER A 805 -47.32 42.75 4.50
C SER A 805 -47.82 42.15 3.16
N SER A 806 -46.92 41.68 2.28
CA SER A 806 -47.30 41.06 1.02
C SER A 806 -46.90 39.58 1.04
N SER A 807 -47.79 38.71 0.58
CA SER A 807 -47.50 37.29 0.39
C SER A 807 -46.50 37.09 -0.77
N CYS A 808 -45.17 37.29 -0.45
CA CYS A 808 -44.13 36.97 -1.37
C CYS A 808 -43.80 35.47 -1.27
N GLU A 809 -43.70 34.81 -2.40
CA GLU A 809 -43.10 33.49 -2.49
C GLU A 809 -41.60 33.62 -2.20
N MET A 810 -41.11 32.80 -1.26
CA MET A 810 -39.69 32.76 -0.92
C MET A 810 -38.89 32.10 -2.03
N ASP A 811 -37.73 32.67 -2.39
CA ASP A 811 -36.76 32.13 -3.34
C ASP A 811 -35.33 32.32 -2.89
N CYS A 812 -34.39 31.64 -3.53
CA CYS A 812 -33.00 31.60 -3.13
C CYS A 812 -32.23 32.90 -3.39
N GLU A 813 -32.71 33.77 -4.26
CA GLU A 813 -32.10 35.05 -4.56
C GLU A 813 -32.58 36.16 -3.60
N ALA A 814 -33.90 36.31 -3.48
CA ALA A 814 -34.51 37.38 -2.68
C ALA A 814 -34.41 37.15 -1.17
N ASN A 815 -34.38 35.87 -0.74
CA ASN A 815 -34.42 35.46 0.66
C ASN A 815 -33.09 34.82 1.10
N ASN A 816 -31.98 35.23 0.55
CA ASN A 816 -30.67 34.66 0.86
C ASN A 816 -30.25 34.80 2.33
N LYS A 817 -30.89 35.71 3.09
CA LYS A 817 -30.67 35.89 4.54
C LYS A 817 -31.34 34.78 5.36
N ASP A 818 -32.45 34.25 4.89
CA ASP A 818 -33.31 33.31 5.64
C ASP A 818 -33.22 31.86 5.09
N LEU A 819 -32.85 31.70 3.83
CA LEU A 819 -32.77 30.40 3.16
C LEU A 819 -31.33 30.05 2.78
N ILE A 820 -30.99 28.80 2.99
CA ILE A 820 -29.79 28.18 2.45
C ILE A 820 -30.21 27.28 1.28
N CYS A 821 -29.70 27.60 0.11
CA CYS A 821 -29.88 26.80 -1.11
C CYS A 821 -28.52 26.29 -1.57
N VAL A 822 -28.36 24.97 -1.61
CA VAL A 822 -27.08 24.33 -1.92
C VAL A 822 -27.25 23.21 -2.93
N LEU A 823 -26.20 22.99 -3.72
CA LEU A 823 -25.99 21.78 -4.50
C LEU A 823 -24.88 20.96 -3.86
N ILE A 824 -25.17 19.71 -3.57
CA ILE A 824 -24.27 18.76 -2.94
C ILE A 824 -24.09 17.59 -3.92
N ASP A 825 -22.89 17.07 -4.05
CA ASP A 825 -22.64 15.93 -4.91
C ASP A 825 -22.98 14.58 -4.22
N ASP A 826 -22.78 13.49 -4.92
CA ASP A 826 -23.05 12.15 -4.45
C ASP A 826 -22.13 11.69 -3.31
N GLY A 827 -20.97 12.31 -3.13
CA GLY A 827 -20.05 12.09 -2.01
C GLY A 827 -20.34 12.96 -0.79
N GLY A 828 -21.32 13.88 -0.88
CA GLY A 828 -21.64 14.81 0.19
C GLY A 828 -20.77 16.06 0.23
N PHE A 829 -20.09 16.42 -0.85
CA PHE A 829 -19.27 17.63 -0.97
C PHE A 829 -20.08 18.79 -1.52
N LEU A 830 -19.86 19.97 -0.99
CA LEU A 830 -20.52 21.19 -1.46
C LEU A 830 -20.01 21.57 -2.84
N VAL A 831 -20.95 21.75 -3.79
CA VAL A 831 -20.66 22.18 -5.17
C VAL A 831 -20.99 23.65 -5.37
N LEU A 832 -22.19 24.07 -5.06
CA LEU A 832 -22.67 25.47 -5.19
C LEU A 832 -23.53 25.84 -3.99
N SER A 833 -23.51 27.14 -3.64
CA SER A 833 -24.37 27.70 -2.58
C SER A 833 -24.84 29.13 -2.94
N ASN A 834 -25.98 29.54 -2.41
CA ASN A 834 -26.45 30.89 -2.50
C ASN A 834 -25.85 31.84 -1.45
N GLN A 835 -25.02 31.31 -0.55
CA GLN A 835 -24.37 32.06 0.52
C GLN A 835 -22.96 32.48 0.15
N GLU A 836 -22.58 33.72 0.35
CA GLU A 836 -21.24 34.20 0.08
C GLU A 836 -20.19 33.59 1.02
N ASP A 837 -20.58 33.35 2.28
CA ASP A 837 -19.71 32.72 3.28
C ASP A 837 -19.31 31.28 2.91
N HIS A 838 -20.09 30.61 2.08
CA HIS A 838 -19.82 29.25 1.63
C HIS A 838 -18.87 29.17 0.43
N TRP A 839 -18.53 30.29 -0.18
CA TRP A 839 -17.61 30.34 -1.32
C TRP A 839 -16.27 29.64 -1.05
N TYR A 840 -15.68 29.92 0.11
CA TYR A 840 -14.42 29.31 0.51
C TYR A 840 -14.56 27.87 1.01
N GLN A 841 -15.77 27.38 1.12
CA GLN A 841 -16.09 26.05 1.62
C GLN A 841 -16.51 25.06 0.51
N VAL A 842 -16.59 25.52 -0.74
CA VAL A 842 -16.83 24.66 -1.89
C VAL A 842 -15.76 23.59 -1.99
N GLY A 843 -16.17 22.33 -2.18
CA GLY A 843 -15.28 21.18 -2.17
C GLY A 843 -15.04 20.53 -0.81
N LYS A 844 -15.51 21.15 0.28
CA LYS A 844 -15.49 20.52 1.61
C LYS A 844 -16.69 19.60 1.82
N PHE A 845 -16.50 18.60 2.69
CA PHE A 845 -17.59 17.72 3.09
C PHE A 845 -18.70 18.54 3.79
N PHE A 846 -19.93 18.34 3.38
CA PHE A 846 -21.02 19.22 3.80
C PHE A 846 -21.30 19.18 5.31
N SER A 847 -20.93 18.10 6.00
CA SER A 847 -21.01 18.06 7.48
C SER A 847 -20.11 19.11 8.16
N GLU A 848 -19.07 19.59 7.50
CA GLU A 848 -18.23 20.68 8.00
C GLU A 848 -18.88 22.07 7.84
N VAL A 849 -19.75 22.18 6.84
CA VAL A 849 -20.49 23.42 6.53
C VAL A 849 -21.76 23.52 7.37
N ASP A 850 -22.58 22.47 7.37
CA ASP A 850 -23.84 22.35 8.13
C ASP A 850 -24.05 20.91 8.60
N ALA A 851 -23.56 20.61 9.80
CA ALA A 851 -23.60 19.27 10.38
C ALA A 851 -25.05 18.77 10.61
N ASN A 852 -25.97 19.67 10.98
CA ASN A 852 -27.37 19.31 11.22
C ASN A 852 -28.08 18.87 9.95
N LEU A 853 -27.88 19.62 8.88
CA LEU A 853 -28.53 19.35 7.61
C LEU A 853 -27.96 18.08 6.97
N MET A 854 -26.65 17.87 7.05
CA MET A 854 -26.03 16.64 6.55
C MET A 854 -26.49 15.40 7.35
N SER A 855 -26.57 15.50 8.67
CA SER A 855 -27.15 14.42 9.49
C SER A 855 -28.59 14.10 9.15
N ALA A 856 -29.42 15.15 8.90
CA ALA A 856 -30.78 14.97 8.49
C ALA A 856 -30.90 14.28 7.10
N LEU A 857 -30.08 14.65 6.15
CA LEU A 857 -30.01 14.01 4.83
C LEU A 857 -29.62 12.53 4.95
N TYR A 858 -28.65 12.21 5.79
CA TYR A 858 -28.25 10.84 6.04
C TYR A 858 -29.37 10.03 6.73
N ASN A 859 -29.99 10.56 7.78
CA ASN A 859 -31.04 9.88 8.53
C ASN A 859 -32.32 9.65 7.69
N ASN A 860 -32.56 10.52 6.70
CA ASN A 860 -33.70 10.38 5.78
C ASN A 860 -33.31 9.59 4.50
N SER A 861 -32.23 8.85 4.52
CA SER A 861 -31.82 7.90 3.48
C SER A 861 -31.55 8.53 2.10
N PHE A 862 -31.12 9.79 2.02
CA PHE A 862 -30.54 10.33 0.80
C PHE A 862 -29.14 9.80 0.56
N TYR A 863 -28.38 9.65 1.63
CA TYR A 863 -27.04 9.10 1.62
C TYR A 863 -27.00 7.76 2.38
N ALA A 864 -26.32 6.81 1.81
CA ALA A 864 -25.83 5.62 2.51
C ALA A 864 -24.34 5.82 2.79
N ARG A 865 -23.80 5.09 3.75
CA ARG A 865 -22.37 5.13 4.05
C ARG A 865 -21.76 3.74 3.97
N LYS A 866 -20.49 3.70 3.56
CA LYS A 866 -19.65 2.51 3.65
C LYS A 866 -18.42 2.85 4.48
N GLU A 867 -18.13 2.02 5.47
CA GLU A 867 -16.96 2.12 6.31
C GLU A 867 -15.92 1.13 5.83
N SER A 868 -14.68 1.55 5.80
CA SER A 868 -13.53 0.69 5.47
C SER A 868 -12.32 1.11 6.29
N TYR A 869 -11.34 0.22 6.38
CA TYR A 869 -10.10 0.49 7.10
C TYR A 869 -8.96 0.56 6.10
N ASP A 870 -8.20 1.66 6.16
CA ASP A 870 -6.96 1.81 5.43
C ASP A 870 -5.80 1.41 6.34
N PHE A 871 -5.14 0.30 6.00
CA PHE A 871 -3.99 -0.24 6.71
C PHE A 871 -2.66 0.26 6.16
N GLN A 872 -2.68 1.02 5.10
CA GLN A 872 -1.52 1.64 4.46
C GLN A 872 -1.36 3.13 4.80
N SER A 873 -2.17 3.64 5.71
CA SER A 873 -2.15 5.05 6.11
C SER A 873 -0.92 5.42 6.90
N VAL A 874 -0.53 6.68 6.78
CA VAL A 874 0.54 7.33 7.52
C VAL A 874 -0.06 8.44 8.36
N CYS A 875 0.25 8.44 9.66
CA CYS A 875 -0.17 9.49 10.57
C CYS A 875 1.01 10.36 10.98
N ALA A 876 0.78 11.66 11.05
CA ALA A 876 1.74 12.55 11.68
C ALA A 876 1.91 12.14 13.16
N PRO A 877 3.14 12.13 13.72
CA PRO A 877 3.34 11.84 15.12
C PRO A 877 2.54 12.85 15.94
N GLU A 878 1.76 12.35 16.90
CA GLU A 878 1.18 13.24 17.91
C GLU A 878 2.33 14.02 18.55
N ALA A 879 2.21 15.33 18.55
CA ALA A 879 3.12 16.16 19.33
C ALA A 879 3.17 15.56 20.74
N PRO A 880 4.35 15.27 21.31
CA PRO A 880 4.44 14.62 22.59
C PRO A 880 3.58 15.42 23.57
N SER A 881 2.46 14.82 23.99
CA SER A 881 1.66 15.37 25.07
C SER A 881 2.61 15.57 26.22
N ASN A 882 2.72 16.78 26.75
CA ASN A 882 3.58 17.17 27.86
C ASN A 882 3.26 16.42 29.17
N THR A 883 2.62 15.25 29.08
CA THR A 883 2.27 14.35 30.17
C THR A 883 3.18 13.13 30.16
N GLY A 884 4.44 13.31 30.55
CA GLY A 884 5.27 12.11 30.66
C GLY A 884 6.77 12.29 30.87
N ALA A 885 7.31 13.46 30.87
CA ALA A 885 8.56 13.68 31.55
C ALA A 885 8.24 13.55 33.05
N ALA A 886 8.58 12.43 33.66
CA ALA A 886 8.68 12.39 35.11
C ALA A 886 9.47 13.62 35.48
N PRO A 887 8.93 14.56 36.28
CA PRO A 887 9.70 15.74 36.68
C PRO A 887 10.94 15.14 37.33
N ARG A 888 12.11 15.39 36.76
CA ARG A 888 13.35 15.29 37.54
C ARG A 888 13.05 16.14 38.75
N GLY A 889 12.90 15.51 39.89
CA GLY A 889 12.61 16.21 41.14
C GLY A 889 13.61 17.32 41.28
N VAL A 890 13.20 18.55 40.96
CA VAL A 890 13.99 19.72 41.25
C VAL A 890 13.90 19.83 42.75
N PHE A 891 15.01 19.64 43.43
CA PHE A 891 15.09 19.84 44.86
C PHE A 891 14.77 21.32 45.10
N VAL A 892 13.60 21.59 45.63
CA VAL A 892 13.23 22.96 46.07
C VAL A 892 13.68 23.10 47.53
N PRO A 893 14.70 23.91 47.81
CA PRO A 893 15.17 24.06 49.16
C PRO A 893 14.09 24.69 50.03
N THR A 894 13.91 24.16 51.21
CA THR A 894 13.02 24.73 52.22
C THR A 894 13.64 25.97 52.82
N VAL A 895 12.84 26.83 53.49
CA VAL A 895 13.34 28.00 54.17
C VAL A 895 14.38 27.65 55.24
N ALA A 896 14.30 26.47 55.84
CA ALA A 896 15.28 25.96 56.80
C ALA A 896 16.61 25.60 56.11
N ASP A 897 16.57 25.09 54.88
CA ASP A 897 17.79 24.80 54.09
C ASP A 897 18.51 26.08 53.68
N LEU A 898 17.75 27.11 53.28
CA LEU A 898 18.30 28.42 52.91
C LEU A 898 18.99 29.14 54.08
N LEU A 899 18.56 28.85 55.29
CA LEU A 899 19.16 29.41 56.50
C LEU A 899 20.36 28.59 57.03
N SER A 900 20.61 27.45 56.49
CA SER A 900 21.66 26.52 56.90
C SER A 900 22.97 26.76 56.14
N LEU A 901 24.09 27.03 56.88
CA LEU A 901 25.42 27.11 56.28
C LEU A 901 25.83 25.81 55.58
N ALA A 902 25.39 24.67 56.05
CA ALA A 902 25.67 23.35 55.46
C ALA A 902 25.03 23.20 54.09
N TRP A 903 23.83 23.78 53.83
CA TRP A 903 23.19 23.76 52.56
C TRP A 903 23.96 24.56 51.48
N TRP A 904 24.47 25.73 51.84
CA TRP A 904 25.26 26.56 50.93
C TRP A 904 26.59 25.97 50.52
N THR A 905 27.11 25.05 51.30
CA THR A 905 28.33 24.28 50.97
C THR A 905 28.03 22.96 50.29
N SER A 906 26.78 22.61 50.11
CA SER A 906 26.36 21.32 49.49
C SER A 906 26.47 21.35 47.96
N ALA A 907 26.70 20.18 47.40
CA ALA A 907 26.66 19.99 45.94
C ALA A 907 25.31 20.39 45.29
N ALA A 908 24.22 20.31 46.06
CA ALA A 908 22.90 20.69 45.61
C ALA A 908 22.74 22.20 45.41
N ALA A 909 23.24 23.02 46.38
CA ALA A 909 23.24 24.48 46.24
C ALA A 909 24.11 24.93 45.08
N TRP A 910 25.26 24.26 44.90
CA TRP A 910 26.19 24.56 43.81
C TRP A 910 25.59 24.19 42.44
N SER A 911 24.88 23.09 42.35
CA SER A 911 24.14 22.68 41.15
C SER A 911 23.04 23.67 40.77
N LEU A 912 22.23 24.12 41.75
CA LEU A 912 21.19 25.14 41.54
C LEU A 912 21.77 26.49 41.11
N PHE A 913 22.91 26.87 41.69
CA PHE A 913 23.61 28.12 41.33
C PHE A 913 24.17 28.03 39.90
N GLN A 914 24.73 26.90 39.51
CA GLN A 914 25.17 26.66 38.14
C GLN A 914 23.97 26.71 37.14
N GLN A 915 22.86 26.09 37.47
CA GLN A 915 21.66 26.12 36.62
C GLN A 915 21.09 27.56 36.52
N PHE A 916 21.14 28.32 37.60
CA PHE A 916 20.68 29.71 37.58
C PHE A 916 21.60 30.58 36.72
N LEU A 917 22.91 30.41 36.83
CA LEU A 917 23.90 31.10 36.00
C LEU A 917 23.74 30.70 34.51
N TYR A 918 23.50 29.43 34.24
CA TYR A 918 23.26 28.91 32.89
C TYR A 918 21.98 29.52 32.30
N SER A 919 20.93 29.62 33.09
CA SER A 919 19.67 30.25 32.69
C SER A 919 19.85 31.76 32.41
N LEU A 920 20.63 32.49 33.24
CA LEU A 920 20.91 33.89 33.01
C LEU A 920 21.80 34.16 31.81
N THR A 921 22.78 33.31 31.53
CA THR A 921 23.64 33.44 30.35
C THR A 921 22.94 33.00 29.07
N TYR A 922 22.03 32.03 29.16
CA TYR A 922 21.27 31.56 28.01
C TYR A 922 20.17 32.54 27.59
N SER A 923 19.55 33.27 28.54
CA SER A 923 18.48 34.22 28.21
C SER A 923 18.98 35.55 27.66
N SER A 924 20.27 35.91 27.80
CA SER A 924 20.80 37.19 27.37
C SER A 924 21.54 37.21 26.03
N TRP A 925 21.81 36.03 25.43
CA TRP A 925 22.66 35.93 24.23
C TRP A 925 22.03 35.25 23.02
N PHE A 926 20.81 34.72 23.12
CA PHE A 926 20.14 34.13 21.99
C PHE A 926 18.72 34.68 21.76
N GLN A 927 18.65 35.91 21.30
CA GLN A 927 17.72 36.31 20.26
C GLN A 927 18.46 36.17 18.92
N THR A 928 18.62 34.99 18.46
CA THR A 928 18.97 34.69 17.08
C THR A 928 18.33 33.38 16.74
N GLU A 929 17.50 33.47 15.69
CA GLU A 929 17.13 32.45 14.75
C GLU A 929 17.08 31.03 15.35
N GLU A 930 15.90 30.46 15.41
CA GLU A 930 15.73 29.05 15.44
C GLU A 930 16.68 28.45 14.39
N VAL A 931 17.88 28.09 14.81
CA VAL A 931 18.62 27.04 14.18
C VAL A 931 17.74 25.81 14.45
N VAL A 932 16.93 25.47 13.47
CA VAL A 932 16.39 24.15 13.32
C VAL A 932 17.59 23.24 13.47
N GLY A 933 17.82 22.77 14.69
CA GLY A 933 18.76 21.72 14.98
C GLY A 933 18.34 20.56 14.09
N ASP A 934 19.27 20.13 13.28
CA ASP A 934 19.19 19.02 12.36
C ASP A 934 18.54 17.84 13.08
N GLY A 935 17.29 17.70 12.76
CA GLY A 935 16.24 17.04 13.31
C GLY A 935 16.36 15.65 13.72
N MET A 936 15.74 15.34 14.71
CA MET A 936 14.78 14.23 14.67
C MET A 936 13.69 14.66 13.68
N GLU A 937 13.83 14.27 12.41
CA GLU A 937 12.69 14.14 11.51
C GLU A 937 11.62 13.40 12.31
N ALA A 938 10.49 14.05 12.54
CA ALA A 938 9.34 13.44 13.14
C ALA A 938 8.97 12.26 12.23
N ARG A 939 9.35 11.04 12.63
CA ARG A 939 9.13 9.85 11.83
C ARG A 939 7.63 9.65 11.73
N GLU A 940 7.12 9.78 10.53
CA GLU A 940 5.78 9.35 10.20
C GLU A 940 5.60 7.89 10.66
N THR A 941 4.54 7.63 11.38
CA THR A 941 4.22 6.28 11.86
C THR A 941 3.06 5.70 11.06
N SER A 942 3.13 4.42 10.74
CA SER A 942 1.99 3.76 10.12
C SER A 942 0.82 3.67 11.10
N CYS A 943 -0.38 3.90 10.59
CA CYS A 943 -1.60 3.88 11.40
C CYS A 943 -2.73 3.19 10.65
N ILE A 944 -3.76 2.80 11.40
CA ILE A 944 -5.01 2.31 10.84
C ILE A 944 -5.98 3.48 10.80
N MET A 945 -6.40 3.87 9.61
CA MET A 945 -7.40 4.91 9.41
C MET A 945 -8.74 4.29 9.04
N LYS A 946 -9.75 4.55 9.84
CA LYS A 946 -11.14 4.24 9.48
C LYS A 946 -11.62 5.31 8.52
N GLN A 947 -11.95 4.91 7.31
CA GLN A 947 -12.53 5.78 6.30
C GLN A 947 -14.03 5.53 6.17
N THR A 948 -14.80 6.59 6.03
CA THR A 948 -16.22 6.53 5.80
C THR A 948 -16.56 7.35 4.55
N GLN A 949 -17.05 6.69 3.52
CA GLN A 949 -17.52 7.35 2.31
C GLN A 949 -19.03 7.29 2.23
N TYR A 950 -19.60 8.32 1.65
CA TYR A 950 -21.05 8.47 1.46
C TYR A 950 -21.38 8.35 -0.03
N TYR A 951 -22.53 7.78 -0.32
CA TYR A 951 -23.06 7.64 -1.67
C TYR A 951 -24.58 7.71 -1.67
N PHE A 952 -25.18 8.02 -2.82
CA PHE A 952 -26.63 8.12 -2.90
C PHE A 952 -27.31 6.78 -2.66
N SER A 953 -28.30 6.82 -1.77
CA SER A 953 -29.24 5.71 -1.59
C SER A 953 -30.26 5.68 -2.73
N THR A 954 -30.72 4.51 -3.12
CA THR A 954 -31.75 4.33 -4.16
C THR A 954 -33.15 4.65 -3.66
N VAL A 955 -33.35 4.90 -2.36
CA VAL A 955 -34.67 4.91 -1.71
C VAL A 955 -35.41 6.22 -1.94
N ASN A 956 -34.78 7.38 -1.85
CA ASN A 956 -35.49 8.68 -1.89
C ASN A 956 -34.92 9.62 -2.96
N ALA A 957 -35.77 10.07 -3.89
CA ALA A 957 -35.43 11.09 -4.86
C ALA A 957 -35.90 12.52 -4.43
N THR A 958 -36.93 12.63 -3.62
CA THR A 958 -37.53 13.90 -3.16
C THR A 958 -38.08 13.72 -1.75
N TYR A 959 -37.81 14.66 -0.86
CA TYR A 959 -38.27 14.60 0.52
C TYR A 959 -38.36 15.97 1.16
N ASN A 960 -39.39 16.16 2.01
CA ASN A 960 -39.60 17.33 2.87
C ASN A 960 -39.62 16.87 4.33
N ALA A 961 -38.85 17.52 5.19
CA ALA A 961 -38.91 17.25 6.61
C ALA A 961 -38.59 18.48 7.47
N ILE A 962 -38.94 18.37 8.73
CA ILE A 962 -38.57 19.34 9.77
C ILE A 962 -37.45 18.70 10.60
N ILE A 963 -36.35 19.40 10.74
CA ILE A 963 -35.29 19.06 11.69
C ILE A 963 -35.68 19.68 13.03
N ASP A 964 -35.95 18.81 14.01
CA ASP A 964 -36.31 19.25 15.36
C ASP A 964 -35.03 19.36 16.23
N CYS A 965 -34.77 20.56 16.69
CA CYS A 965 -33.67 20.88 17.59
C CYS A 965 -34.12 21.39 18.93
N GLY A 966 -35.20 20.84 19.48
CA GLY A 966 -35.80 21.27 20.74
C GLY A 966 -36.58 22.58 20.59
N ASN A 967 -35.96 23.70 20.92
CA ASN A 967 -36.60 25.02 20.81
C ASN A 967 -36.53 25.63 19.40
N CYS A 968 -35.81 25.01 18.49
CA CYS A 968 -35.67 25.45 17.11
C CYS A 968 -35.98 24.34 16.14
N SER A 969 -36.88 24.56 15.20
CA SER A 969 -37.14 23.69 14.09
C SER A 969 -36.71 24.31 12.77
N ARG A 970 -36.13 23.51 11.87
CA ARG A 970 -35.74 23.91 10.50
C ARG A 970 -36.53 23.08 9.50
N LEU A 971 -37.15 23.73 8.57
CA LEU A 971 -37.72 23.05 7.41
C LEU A 971 -36.61 22.85 6.37
N PHE A 972 -36.56 21.70 5.79
CA PHE A 972 -35.72 21.46 4.62
C PHE A 972 -36.43 20.68 3.55
N HIS A 973 -36.03 20.90 2.33
CA HIS A 973 -36.49 20.19 1.14
C HIS A 973 -35.30 19.79 0.30
N ALA A 974 -35.21 18.52 -0.07
CA ALA A 974 -34.15 17.97 -0.86
C ALA A 974 -34.68 17.26 -2.10
N GLN A 975 -34.02 17.42 -3.23
CA GLN A 975 -34.38 16.78 -4.49
C GLN A 975 -33.14 16.45 -5.30
N ARG A 976 -33.05 15.22 -5.78
CA ARG A 976 -31.99 14.81 -6.71
C ARG A 976 -32.27 15.38 -8.10
N LEU A 977 -31.24 15.93 -8.73
CA LEU A 977 -31.30 16.39 -10.10
C LEU A 977 -31.16 15.21 -11.06
N ALA A 978 -32.07 15.10 -12.03
CA ALA A 978 -32.03 14.03 -13.01
C ALA A 978 -30.78 14.13 -13.88
N ASN A 979 -30.22 13.01 -14.26
CA ASN A 979 -29.07 12.92 -15.15
C ASN A 979 -27.77 13.57 -14.61
N THR A 980 -27.69 13.80 -13.31
CA THR A 980 -26.52 14.35 -12.63
C THR A 980 -26.22 13.60 -11.33
N ASN A 981 -25.05 13.86 -10.76
CA ASN A 981 -24.70 13.39 -9.42
C ASN A 981 -24.99 14.43 -8.33
N LEU A 982 -25.93 15.32 -8.55
CA LEU A 982 -26.23 16.43 -7.66
C LEU A 982 -27.53 16.23 -6.86
N LEU A 983 -27.49 16.70 -5.62
CA LEU A 983 -28.66 16.87 -4.74
C LEU A 983 -28.88 18.36 -4.52
N PHE A 984 -30.07 18.84 -4.86
CA PHE A 984 -30.50 20.22 -4.59
C PHE A 984 -31.22 20.27 -3.23
N VAL A 985 -30.70 21.06 -2.31
CA VAL A 985 -31.25 21.21 -0.96
C VAL A 985 -31.58 22.67 -0.69
N VAL A 986 -32.76 22.90 -0.19
CA VAL A 986 -33.25 24.22 0.31
C VAL A 986 -33.65 24.04 1.75
N ALA A 987 -33.12 24.83 2.64
CA ALA A 987 -33.40 24.76 4.07
C ALA A 987 -33.43 26.15 4.71
N ASP A 988 -34.15 26.26 5.80
CA ASP A 988 -34.12 27.47 6.63
C ASP A 988 -32.73 27.64 7.25
N LYS A 989 -32.24 28.89 7.37
CA LYS A 989 -31.04 29.16 8.13
C LYS A 989 -31.27 28.87 9.63
N PRO A 990 -30.24 28.32 10.31
CA PRO A 990 -30.35 28.07 11.74
C PRO A 990 -30.44 29.39 12.51
N LEU A 991 -31.55 29.61 13.18
CA LEU A 991 -31.77 30.78 14.06
C LEU A 991 -31.16 30.60 15.46
N CYS A 992 -30.77 29.39 15.80
CA CYS A 992 -30.24 29.02 17.11
C CYS A 992 -28.87 28.36 17.02
N SER A 993 -27.92 28.78 17.84
CA SER A 993 -26.58 28.22 18.00
C SER A 993 -26.53 26.89 18.80
N GLN A 994 -27.65 26.43 19.33
CA GLN A 994 -27.71 25.33 20.28
C GLN A 994 -28.13 23.97 19.67
N CYS A 995 -28.21 23.84 18.38
CA CYS A 995 -28.37 22.52 17.76
C CYS A 995 -27.06 21.70 17.85
N GLU A 996 -26.89 20.97 18.93
CA GLU A 996 -25.83 19.95 19.00
C GLU A 996 -26.19 18.76 18.15
N SER A 997 -25.62 18.65 16.97
CA SER A 997 -25.71 17.43 16.15
C SER A 997 -24.38 16.71 16.16
N VAL A 998 -24.45 15.39 16.05
CA VAL A 998 -23.28 14.56 15.84
C VAL A 998 -22.71 14.88 14.46
N LYS A 999 -21.52 15.46 14.43
CA LYS A 999 -20.80 15.73 13.17
C LYS A 999 -20.41 14.41 12.52
N LEU A 1000 -20.82 14.20 11.27
CA LEU A 1000 -20.39 13.06 10.47
C LEU A 1000 -18.95 13.25 10.04
N LEU A 1001 -18.10 12.25 10.26
CA LEU A 1001 -16.67 12.27 9.91
C LEU A 1001 -16.42 11.38 8.70
N GLN A 1002 -15.44 11.78 7.87
CA GLN A 1002 -14.96 10.98 6.74
C GLN A 1002 -13.78 10.10 7.10
N ALA A 1003 -12.95 10.52 8.04
CA ALA A 1003 -11.77 9.77 8.46
C ALA A 1003 -11.56 9.87 9.97
N GLU A 1004 -11.14 8.77 10.58
CA GLU A 1004 -10.83 8.69 12.01
C GLU A 1004 -9.66 7.75 12.23
N VAL A 1005 -8.66 8.21 12.97
CA VAL A 1005 -7.51 7.37 13.36
C VAL A 1005 -7.95 6.37 14.42
N ARG A 1006 -7.76 5.08 14.17
CA ARG A 1006 -8.16 3.99 15.10
C ARG A 1006 -7.00 3.36 15.84
N GLY A 1007 -5.80 3.51 15.36
CA GLY A 1007 -4.61 2.95 16.02
C GLY A 1007 -3.34 3.22 15.24
N ILE A 1008 -2.21 3.12 15.92
CA ILE A 1008 -0.87 3.23 15.33
C ILE A 1008 -0.39 1.80 15.05
N LEU A 1009 0.09 1.51 13.85
CA LEU A 1009 0.64 0.21 13.45
C LEU A 1009 2.08 0.03 13.93
#